data_4ce91356af01e8b7f3115ad8bfa61a35
#
_entry.id   4ce91356af01e8b7f3115ad8bfa61a35
#
_cell.length_a   1.000
_cell.length_b   1.000
_cell.length_c   1.000
_cell.angle_alpha   90.00
_cell.angle_beta   90.00
_cell.angle_gamma   90.00
#
_symmetry.space_group_name_H-M   'P 1'
#
loop_
_entity.id
_entity.type
_entity.pdbx_description
1 polymer ?
#
loop_
_entity_poly.entity_id
_entity_poly.type
_entity_poly.pdbx_seq_one_letter_code
_entity_poly.pdbx_strand_id
1 'polypeptide(L)'
;MLIMKERNILMDLRIALAGNPNSGKTTLFNALTGSNQFVGNWPGVTVEKKEGKLKKHDGITVTDLPGIYSLSPYTLEEVVARNYLIGERPDAILNIVDGTNLERNLYLTTQLTELGIPVVIAINMMDVVKKNGDKINVPELSRELGCKVVEISALKGDGVMEAAEAAIDAAKNSKTVPMHTFSGVVEHAIAHIEEAAVHNMPEEQQRWYAIKIFERDDEVLKQLNLDPKVLAHIEDDIKAAEKELDDDSESIITNERYIYIASILKASYKKKSAGKLSASDKIDRVVTNRWLGLPIFAVIMFLVYYLSMVTVGSAATDWMNDGVFGDGWHLFGIGSAKYEEAAENYGDSDQIIDAFIAEYGTDEMKDTVDISADEYDESAAKDALASLVAATPDNANVTYETEDEETLEVTEHPGATKADLKTAVDNYLDTDYKESFGAPDTSSYGVWVPGIPVLIGNGLDKAGAADWLSGLILDGIVAGVGAVIGFVPQMLVLFLLLAILEACGYMARIAFVLDRIFRKFGLSGKSFIPMLIGTGCGVPGIMASRTIENERDRRMTIMTTTFIPCGAKVPFIGMIAGAIFGGSAWVATSAYFVGMAAIIVSGIMLKKTKMFAGDPAPFVMELPAYHWPTLKNVLRSMWERGWSFIKKAGTIILLSTIFVWFTTYFGVVDGSFRMLSEDEIDSSIWAAIGSAICWIFKPLGWGEWQAAVASITGLVAKENIVGTMGILYGGEGNVYATLAKVFTGLSGYSFLVFNLLCAPCFAAIGAIKREMNSAKWTWFAIGYQTLFAYAVSLMVYQFGSAFTGNVHVVGLIAAILVLALIVYMLFFKKYKESTVLTEKVRVK
;
A
#
# COMPACT_ATOMS: atom_id res chain seq x y z
N MET A 1 75.60 -11.51 21.35
CA MET A 1 74.89 -10.41 20.67
C MET A 1 73.62 -10.99 20.05
N LEU A 2 72.59 -11.14 20.90
CA LEU A 2 71.34 -11.70 20.55
C LEU A 2 70.43 -10.58 19.99
N ILE A 3 70.14 -10.63 18.73
CA ILE A 3 69.12 -9.80 18.10
C ILE A 3 67.73 -10.31 18.54
N MET A 4 67.11 -9.63 19.48
CA MET A 4 65.70 -9.81 19.78
C MET A 4 64.93 -9.34 18.58
N LYS A 5 64.42 -10.26 17.83
CA LYS A 5 63.36 -10.01 16.86
C LYS A 5 62.04 -9.68 17.64
N GLU A 6 61.70 -8.42 17.73
CA GLU A 6 60.36 -8.01 18.14
C GLU A 6 59.36 -8.64 17.16
N ARG A 7 58.70 -9.69 17.60
CA ARG A 7 57.47 -10.17 16.98
C ARG A 7 56.39 -9.13 17.28
N ASN A 8 56.14 -8.22 16.36
CA ASN A 8 54.86 -7.53 16.31
C ASN A 8 53.78 -8.60 16.23
N ILE A 9 53.15 -8.89 17.34
CA ILE A 9 51.88 -9.64 17.36
C ILE A 9 50.85 -8.70 16.71
N LEU A 10 50.58 -8.93 15.45
CA LEU A 10 49.42 -8.31 14.77
C LEU A 10 48.19 -8.72 15.57
N MET A 11 47.72 -7.87 16.46
CA MET A 11 46.42 -8.01 17.07
C MET A 11 45.39 -7.79 15.95
N ASP A 12 44.57 -8.79 15.64
CA ASP A 12 43.41 -8.62 14.78
C ASP A 12 42.39 -7.71 15.49
N LEU A 13 42.43 -6.40 15.19
CA LEU A 13 41.52 -5.41 15.78
C LEU A 13 40.21 -5.38 15.00
N ARG A 14 39.09 -5.32 15.74
CA ARG A 14 37.74 -5.20 15.17
C ARG A 14 37.16 -3.83 15.51
N ILE A 15 36.82 -3.06 14.48
CA ILE A 15 36.20 -1.74 14.61
C ILE A 15 34.76 -1.85 14.12
N ALA A 16 33.78 -1.50 14.94
CA ALA A 16 32.37 -1.39 14.53
C ALA A 16 32.09 0.01 13.97
N LEU A 17 31.51 0.08 12.78
CA LEU A 17 31.02 1.32 12.22
C LEU A 17 29.53 1.49 12.56
N ALA A 18 29.21 2.43 13.45
CA ALA A 18 27.86 2.75 13.88
C ALA A 18 27.41 4.13 13.34
N GLY A 19 26.11 4.37 13.31
CA GLY A 19 25.55 5.68 12.95
C GLY A 19 24.12 5.62 12.51
N ASN A 20 23.45 6.75 12.49
CA ASN A 20 22.07 6.88 12.10
C ASN A 20 21.87 6.56 10.60
N PRO A 21 20.67 6.12 10.18
CA PRO A 21 20.33 6.07 8.76
C PRO A 21 20.60 7.43 8.10
N ASN A 22 21.13 7.41 6.87
CA ASN A 22 21.48 8.61 6.07
C ASN A 22 22.64 9.49 6.60
N SER A 23 23.31 9.13 7.66
CA SER A 23 24.51 9.86 8.14
C SER A 23 25.72 9.75 7.19
N GLY A 24 25.66 8.91 6.16
CA GLY A 24 26.75 8.65 5.22
C GLY A 24 27.61 7.42 5.57
N LYS A 25 27.10 6.53 6.41
CA LYS A 25 27.79 5.32 6.92
C LYS A 25 28.31 4.42 5.80
N THR A 26 27.48 4.04 4.84
CA THR A 26 27.89 3.21 3.70
C THR A 26 28.97 3.89 2.83
N THR A 27 28.90 5.20 2.67
CA THR A 27 29.93 5.98 1.96
C THR A 27 31.25 5.91 2.68
N LEU A 28 31.24 6.09 4.01
CA LEU A 28 32.43 6.00 4.84
C LEU A 28 33.01 4.57 4.82
N PHE A 29 32.17 3.54 4.96
CA PHE A 29 32.60 2.15 4.90
C PHE A 29 33.31 1.81 3.58
N ASN A 30 32.72 2.22 2.44
CA ASN A 30 33.32 2.02 1.12
C ASN A 30 34.64 2.79 0.96
N ALA A 31 34.75 3.99 1.52
CA ALA A 31 35.97 4.77 1.50
C ALA A 31 37.09 4.10 2.31
N LEU A 32 36.79 3.51 3.47
CA LEU A 32 37.70 2.82 4.36
C LEU A 32 38.19 1.47 3.84
N THR A 33 37.25 0.65 3.28
CA THR A 33 37.53 -0.77 2.94
C THR A 33 37.81 -0.99 1.44
N GLY A 34 37.24 -0.17 0.56
CA GLY A 34 37.40 -0.31 -0.87
C GLY A 34 36.68 -1.55 -1.43
N SER A 35 37.40 -2.34 -2.29
CA SER A 35 36.83 -3.55 -2.91
C SER A 35 36.97 -4.82 -2.04
N ASN A 36 37.65 -4.76 -0.92
CA ASN A 36 37.88 -5.91 -0.02
C ASN A 36 36.77 -6.05 1.00
N GLN A 37 35.57 -6.37 0.54
CA GLN A 37 34.37 -6.47 1.40
C GLN A 37 33.78 -7.88 1.31
N PHE A 38 33.30 -8.38 2.42
CA PHE A 38 32.45 -9.54 2.53
C PHE A 38 31.02 -9.07 2.81
N VAL A 39 30.08 -9.53 2.02
CA VAL A 39 28.65 -9.23 2.14
C VAL A 39 27.87 -10.51 2.38
N GLY A 40 27.11 -10.56 3.44
CA GLY A 40 26.26 -11.68 3.81
C GLY A 40 25.06 -11.18 4.61
N ASN A 41 24.39 -12.09 5.31
CA ASN A 41 23.34 -11.72 6.25
C ASN A 41 23.80 -11.99 7.69
N TRP A 42 23.29 -11.21 8.63
CA TRP A 42 23.48 -11.52 10.05
C TRP A 42 22.84 -12.88 10.36
N PRO A 43 23.44 -13.70 11.23
CA PRO A 43 22.93 -15.04 11.54
C PRO A 43 21.48 -15.02 12.03
N GLY A 44 20.60 -15.78 11.33
CA GLY A 44 19.21 -15.95 11.69
C GLY A 44 18.26 -14.83 11.26
N VAL A 45 18.74 -13.81 10.56
CA VAL A 45 17.91 -12.67 10.13
C VAL A 45 18.20 -12.27 8.68
N THR A 46 17.30 -11.49 8.09
CA THR A 46 17.42 -10.96 6.71
C THR A 46 18.19 -9.64 6.62
N VAL A 47 18.80 -9.19 7.71
CA VAL A 47 19.59 -7.96 7.77
C VAL A 47 20.97 -8.20 7.17
N GLU A 48 21.39 -7.31 6.28
CA GLU A 48 22.67 -7.41 5.56
C GLU A 48 23.85 -7.13 6.52
N LYS A 49 24.86 -7.99 6.50
CA LYS A 49 26.14 -7.85 7.23
C LYS A 49 27.25 -7.52 6.23
N LYS A 50 27.99 -6.45 6.47
CA LYS A 50 29.16 -6.07 5.69
C LYS A 50 30.40 -6.01 6.58
N GLU A 51 31.44 -6.69 6.16
CA GLU A 51 32.74 -6.66 6.80
C GLU A 51 33.81 -6.39 5.75
N GLY A 52 34.83 -5.63 6.12
CA GLY A 52 35.91 -5.32 5.20
C GLY A 52 37.24 -5.03 5.93
N LYS A 53 38.33 -5.33 5.24
CA LYS A 53 39.69 -4.97 5.77
C LYS A 53 39.98 -3.49 5.56
N LEU A 54 40.51 -2.83 6.58
CA LEU A 54 40.87 -1.43 6.48
C LEU A 54 42.07 -1.24 5.53
N LYS A 55 41.91 -0.27 4.60
CA LYS A 55 43.02 0.10 3.70
C LYS A 55 44.26 0.52 4.47
N LYS A 56 45.45 0.16 3.98
CA LYS A 56 46.77 0.50 4.53
C LYS A 56 47.06 -0.07 5.92
N HIS A 57 46.18 -0.87 6.52
CA HIS A 57 46.38 -1.50 7.82
C HIS A 57 46.00 -2.99 7.75
N ASP A 58 47.03 -3.85 7.75
CA ASP A 58 46.83 -5.29 7.80
C ASP A 58 46.41 -5.72 9.23
N GLY A 59 45.43 -6.64 9.33
CA GLY A 59 44.94 -7.17 10.59
C GLY A 59 43.81 -6.35 11.23
N ILE A 60 43.26 -5.35 10.56
CA ILE A 60 42.11 -4.57 11.06
C ILE A 60 40.86 -4.84 10.24
N THR A 61 39.81 -5.30 10.90
CA THR A 61 38.49 -5.55 10.29
C THR A 61 37.50 -4.49 10.70
N VAL A 62 36.82 -3.89 9.73
CA VAL A 62 35.72 -2.96 9.96
C VAL A 62 34.40 -3.68 9.68
N THR A 63 33.49 -3.69 10.65
CA THR A 63 32.13 -4.26 10.52
C THR A 63 31.14 -3.14 10.40
N ASP A 64 30.37 -3.10 9.30
CA ASP A 64 29.31 -2.12 9.08
C ASP A 64 28.03 -2.59 9.81
N LEU A 65 27.63 -1.87 10.87
CA LEU A 65 26.38 -2.15 11.57
C LEU A 65 25.18 -1.60 10.77
N PRO A 66 23.99 -2.14 10.93
CA PRO A 66 22.78 -1.52 10.39
C PRO A 66 22.65 -0.06 10.83
N GLY A 67 22.00 0.77 10.02
CA GLY A 67 21.70 2.15 10.42
C GLY A 67 20.60 2.16 11.48
N ILE A 68 20.92 2.68 12.66
CA ILE A 68 20.04 2.65 13.83
C ILE A 68 19.89 4.04 14.45
N TYR A 69 18.78 4.28 15.11
CA TYR A 69 18.54 5.52 15.86
C TYR A 69 18.77 5.34 17.35
N SER A 70 18.60 4.13 17.85
CA SER A 70 18.82 3.78 19.25
C SER A 70 19.29 2.34 19.40
N LEU A 71 19.74 1.96 20.61
CA LEU A 71 20.03 0.58 20.99
C LEU A 71 18.83 -0.10 21.67
N SER A 72 17.64 0.48 21.58
CA SER A 72 16.41 -0.11 22.07
C SER A 72 15.88 -1.17 21.10
N PRO A 73 15.29 -2.30 21.56
CA PRO A 73 14.95 -3.44 20.70
C PRO A 73 13.62 -3.27 19.93
N TYR A 74 13.43 -2.12 19.28
CA TYR A 74 12.20 -1.85 18.54
C TYR A 74 12.21 -2.35 17.10
N THR A 75 13.37 -2.33 16.46
CA THR A 75 13.56 -2.81 15.09
C THR A 75 14.51 -3.98 15.05
N LEU A 76 14.46 -4.79 13.99
CA LEU A 76 15.36 -5.92 13.82
C LEU A 76 16.81 -5.47 13.67
N GLU A 77 17.02 -4.35 12.99
CA GLU A 77 18.29 -3.69 12.80
C GLU A 77 18.91 -3.25 14.14
N GLU A 78 18.10 -2.67 15.04
CA GLU A 78 18.53 -2.24 16.37
C GLU A 78 18.89 -3.43 17.26
N VAL A 79 18.08 -4.51 17.20
CA VAL A 79 18.38 -5.77 17.92
C VAL A 79 19.70 -6.37 17.45
N VAL A 80 19.95 -6.40 16.13
CA VAL A 80 21.20 -6.93 15.56
C VAL A 80 22.40 -6.12 16.00
N ALA A 81 22.33 -4.79 15.87
CA ALA A 81 23.42 -3.90 16.28
C ALA A 81 23.71 -4.00 17.77
N ARG A 82 22.67 -3.99 18.61
CA ARG A 82 22.78 -4.16 20.07
C ARG A 82 23.44 -5.48 20.44
N ASN A 83 22.96 -6.60 19.89
CA ASN A 83 23.49 -7.93 20.21
C ASN A 83 24.94 -8.08 19.76
N TYR A 84 25.34 -7.47 18.66
CA TYR A 84 26.73 -7.46 18.23
C TYR A 84 27.61 -6.64 19.18
N LEU A 85 27.19 -5.43 19.54
CA LEU A 85 27.99 -4.55 20.43
C LEU A 85 28.15 -5.13 21.84
N ILE A 86 27.12 -5.78 22.37
CA ILE A 86 27.15 -6.38 23.71
C ILE A 86 27.83 -7.76 23.70
N GLY A 87 27.52 -8.60 22.69
CA GLY A 87 27.98 -10.00 22.64
C GLY A 87 29.39 -10.15 22.08
N GLU A 88 29.70 -9.50 20.95
CA GLU A 88 30.99 -9.59 20.28
C GLU A 88 32.03 -8.58 20.81
N ARG A 89 31.56 -7.48 21.42
CA ARG A 89 32.37 -6.39 21.98
C ARG A 89 33.56 -6.01 21.10
N PRO A 90 33.37 -5.23 20.03
CA PRO A 90 34.44 -4.76 19.17
C PRO A 90 35.47 -3.93 19.99
N ASP A 91 36.68 -3.86 19.53
CA ASP A 91 37.78 -3.14 20.24
C ASP A 91 37.56 -1.61 20.22
N ALA A 92 36.85 -1.08 19.21
CA ALA A 92 36.41 0.31 19.18
C ALA A 92 35.15 0.47 18.32
N ILE A 93 34.43 1.56 18.57
CA ILE A 93 33.29 2.00 17.77
C ILE A 93 33.65 3.31 17.05
N LEU A 94 33.54 3.31 15.72
CA LEU A 94 33.59 4.51 14.92
C LEU A 94 32.16 4.95 14.63
N ASN A 95 31.67 5.96 15.35
CA ASN A 95 30.30 6.46 15.20
C ASN A 95 30.25 7.64 14.22
N ILE A 96 29.53 7.48 13.11
CA ILE A 96 29.35 8.55 12.13
C ILE A 96 28.11 9.37 12.45
N VAL A 97 28.29 10.68 12.59
CA VAL A 97 27.28 11.66 12.99
C VAL A 97 27.10 12.67 11.88
N ASP A 98 25.85 12.95 11.50
CA ASP A 98 25.51 14.01 10.56
C ASP A 98 25.68 15.39 11.23
N GLY A 99 26.65 16.17 10.77
CA GLY A 99 26.94 17.50 11.27
C GLY A 99 25.83 18.54 11.03
N THR A 100 24.93 18.26 10.10
CA THR A 100 23.75 19.13 9.83
C THR A 100 22.60 18.89 10.82
N ASN A 101 22.59 17.73 11.51
CA ASN A 101 21.57 17.28 12.44
C ASN A 101 22.17 16.69 13.73
N LEU A 102 23.05 17.44 14.39
CA LEU A 102 23.79 16.96 15.56
C LEU A 102 22.91 16.46 16.69
N GLU A 103 21.88 17.24 17.07
CA GLU A 103 21.04 16.97 18.23
C GLU A 103 20.49 15.52 18.22
N ARG A 104 19.98 15.10 17.12
CA ARG A 104 19.41 13.77 16.97
C ARG A 104 20.46 12.68 16.86
N ASN A 105 21.53 12.93 16.11
CA ASN A 105 22.57 11.94 15.92
C ASN A 105 23.36 11.67 17.22
N LEU A 106 23.45 12.66 18.09
CA LEU A 106 24.07 12.52 19.40
C LEU A 106 23.26 11.62 20.36
N TYR A 107 21.97 11.39 20.11
CA TYR A 107 21.17 10.48 20.92
C TYR A 107 21.70 9.03 20.86
N LEU A 108 22.03 8.53 19.67
CA LEU A 108 22.72 7.24 19.54
C LEU A 108 24.11 7.28 20.16
N THR A 109 24.82 8.41 20.01
CA THR A 109 26.17 8.59 20.57
C THR A 109 26.18 8.43 22.08
N THR A 110 25.21 9.01 22.81
CA THR A 110 25.11 8.87 24.27
C THR A 110 24.97 7.40 24.68
N GLN A 111 24.15 6.63 23.96
CA GLN A 111 23.95 5.21 24.22
C GLN A 111 25.20 4.36 23.91
N LEU A 112 25.96 4.73 22.86
CA LEU A 112 27.19 4.03 22.52
C LEU A 112 28.29 4.28 23.55
N THR A 113 28.38 5.50 24.11
CA THR A 113 29.34 5.81 25.17
C THR A 113 29.00 5.10 26.49
N GLU A 114 27.73 4.82 26.76
CA GLU A 114 27.26 4.05 27.92
C GLU A 114 27.75 2.58 27.92
N LEU A 115 28.07 2.00 26.75
CA LEU A 115 28.56 0.60 26.65
C LEU A 115 29.94 0.35 27.18
N GLY A 116 30.73 1.40 27.49
CA GLY A 116 32.12 1.28 27.95
C GLY A 116 33.11 0.76 26.89
N ILE A 117 32.69 0.74 25.61
CA ILE A 117 33.56 0.44 24.46
C ILE A 117 34.20 1.75 24.00
N PRO A 118 35.49 1.82 23.63
CA PRO A 118 36.08 3.02 23.10
C PRO A 118 35.34 3.56 21.89
N VAL A 119 34.86 4.81 21.95
CA VAL A 119 34.07 5.48 20.88
C VAL A 119 34.88 6.61 20.27
N VAL A 120 34.92 6.68 18.96
CA VAL A 120 35.37 7.84 18.19
C VAL A 120 34.20 8.37 17.34
N ILE A 121 34.01 9.67 17.37
CA ILE A 121 32.91 10.34 16.61
C ILE A 121 33.49 10.94 15.33
N ALA A 122 32.95 10.58 14.21
CA ALA A 122 33.25 11.16 12.91
C ALA A 122 32.05 12.07 12.47
N ILE A 123 32.22 13.39 12.63
CA ILE A 123 31.20 14.36 12.18
C ILE A 123 31.30 14.50 10.67
N ASN A 124 30.33 13.96 9.97
CA ASN A 124 30.25 13.99 8.51
C ASN A 124 29.49 15.23 7.99
N MET A 125 29.57 15.43 6.68
CA MET A 125 28.94 16.57 5.98
C MET A 125 29.47 17.94 6.43
N MET A 126 30.73 18.00 6.90
CA MET A 126 31.34 19.25 7.34
C MET A 126 31.49 20.28 6.22
N ASP A 127 31.57 19.85 4.98
CA ASP A 127 31.50 20.73 3.82
C ASP A 127 30.13 21.45 3.70
N VAL A 128 29.03 20.78 4.03
CA VAL A 128 27.68 21.36 4.06
C VAL A 128 27.53 22.30 5.24
N VAL A 129 28.00 21.90 6.43
CA VAL A 129 28.00 22.73 7.65
C VAL A 129 28.74 24.05 7.40
N LYS A 130 29.97 23.98 6.84
CA LYS A 130 30.78 25.15 6.48
C LYS A 130 30.10 26.03 5.41
N LYS A 131 29.46 25.43 4.41
CA LYS A 131 28.70 26.14 3.37
C LYS A 131 27.49 26.89 3.96
N ASN A 132 26.80 26.32 4.92
CA ASN A 132 25.70 26.96 5.63
C ASN A 132 26.18 28.10 6.56
N GLY A 133 27.46 28.12 6.89
CA GLY A 133 28.10 29.10 7.79
C GLY A 133 27.87 28.79 9.27
N ASP A 134 27.45 27.57 9.57
CA ASP A 134 27.36 27.07 10.94
C ASP A 134 28.72 26.71 11.50
N LYS A 135 28.90 26.78 12.82
CA LYS A 135 30.17 26.51 13.49
C LYS A 135 30.00 25.46 14.59
N ILE A 136 30.79 24.41 14.49
CA ILE A 136 30.89 23.35 15.52
C ILE A 136 32.23 23.54 16.24
N ASN A 137 32.20 23.63 17.58
CA ASN A 137 33.40 23.63 18.40
C ASN A 137 33.78 22.18 18.74
N VAL A 138 34.54 21.56 17.85
CA VAL A 138 34.97 20.15 17.98
C VAL A 138 35.72 19.85 19.28
N PRO A 139 36.69 20.69 19.74
CA PRO A 139 37.34 20.47 21.01
C PRO A 139 36.41 20.46 22.22
N GLU A 140 35.44 21.36 22.22
CA GLU A 140 34.41 21.45 23.28
C GLU A 140 33.50 20.23 23.28
N LEU A 141 33.02 19.86 22.08
CA LEU A 141 32.18 18.67 21.90
C LEU A 141 32.91 17.39 22.31
N SER A 142 34.21 17.27 22.00
CA SER A 142 35.05 16.14 22.41
C SER A 142 35.21 16.06 23.93
N ARG A 143 35.33 17.19 24.59
CA ARG A 143 35.45 17.26 26.06
C ARG A 143 34.17 16.86 26.74
N GLU A 144 33.03 17.40 26.28
CA GLU A 144 31.72 17.14 26.87
C GLU A 144 31.26 15.68 26.67
N LEU A 145 31.60 15.08 25.54
CA LEU A 145 31.20 13.68 25.24
C LEU A 145 32.24 12.66 25.77
N GLY A 146 33.41 13.10 26.27
CA GLY A 146 34.43 12.20 26.79
C GLY A 146 35.10 11.31 25.76
N CYS A 147 35.00 11.63 24.46
CA CYS A 147 35.55 10.84 23.37
C CYS A 147 36.14 11.71 22.26
N LYS A 148 37.03 11.14 21.45
CA LYS A 148 37.69 11.89 20.36
C LYS A 148 36.65 12.16 19.22
N VAL A 149 36.63 13.39 18.76
CA VAL A 149 35.78 13.86 17.66
C VAL A 149 36.65 14.28 16.48
N VAL A 150 36.32 13.84 15.27
CA VAL A 150 37.04 14.14 14.02
C VAL A 150 36.05 14.70 12.98
N GLU A 151 36.46 15.77 12.30
CA GLU A 151 35.67 16.32 11.19
C GLU A 151 35.92 15.51 9.90
N ILE A 152 34.85 15.09 9.21
CA ILE A 152 35.00 14.38 7.94
C ILE A 152 34.03 14.89 6.86
N SER A 153 34.38 14.62 5.61
CA SER A 153 33.44 14.61 4.49
C SER A 153 33.60 13.30 3.74
N ALA A 154 32.77 12.30 4.07
CA ALA A 154 32.87 10.96 3.51
C ALA A 154 32.73 10.97 1.97
N LEU A 155 31.94 11.89 1.41
CA LEU A 155 31.73 12.03 -0.03
C LEU A 155 32.99 12.57 -0.74
N LYS A 156 33.75 13.48 -0.10
CA LYS A 156 34.97 14.06 -0.64
C LYS A 156 36.24 13.27 -0.27
N GLY A 157 36.13 12.40 0.72
CA GLY A 157 37.25 11.64 1.25
C GLY A 157 38.09 12.40 2.30
N ASP A 158 37.69 13.63 2.70
CA ASP A 158 38.41 14.45 3.66
C ASP A 158 38.27 13.89 5.09
N GLY A 159 39.36 13.78 5.85
CA GLY A 159 39.37 13.33 7.25
C GLY A 159 39.05 11.83 7.47
N VAL A 160 38.73 11.06 6.41
CA VAL A 160 38.34 9.66 6.51
C VAL A 160 39.40 8.77 7.15
N MET A 161 40.64 8.89 6.70
CA MET A 161 41.74 8.10 7.29
C MET A 161 42.14 8.58 8.69
N GLU A 162 42.02 9.86 8.98
CA GLU A 162 42.22 10.41 10.31
C GLU A 162 41.22 9.85 11.33
N ALA A 163 39.97 9.70 10.93
CA ALA A 163 38.95 9.06 11.77
C ALA A 163 39.24 7.57 12.00
N ALA A 164 39.76 6.86 11.00
CA ALA A 164 40.17 5.46 11.14
C ALA A 164 41.39 5.31 12.09
N GLU A 165 42.39 6.15 11.92
CA GLU A 165 43.60 6.16 12.81
C GLU A 165 43.22 6.50 14.25
N ALA A 166 42.29 7.46 14.42
CA ALA A 166 41.75 7.78 15.74
C ALA A 166 41.04 6.59 16.39
N ALA A 167 40.27 5.79 15.60
CA ALA A 167 39.61 4.59 16.10
C ALA A 167 40.58 3.47 16.45
N ILE A 168 41.66 3.33 15.69
CA ILE A 168 42.77 2.39 16.01
C ILE A 168 43.49 2.78 17.30
N ASP A 169 43.75 4.07 17.48
CA ASP A 169 44.38 4.58 18.68
C ASP A 169 43.50 4.41 19.91
N ALA A 170 42.22 4.69 19.76
CA ALA A 170 41.22 4.46 20.81
C ALA A 170 41.13 2.97 21.21
N ALA A 171 41.11 2.05 20.21
CA ALA A 171 41.10 0.61 20.46
C ALA A 171 42.32 0.12 21.29
N LYS A 172 43.45 0.77 21.13
CA LYS A 172 44.70 0.37 21.82
C LYS A 172 44.88 1.01 23.18
N ASN A 173 44.47 2.25 23.35
CA ASN A 173 44.96 3.12 24.42
C ASN A 173 43.84 3.79 25.24
N SER A 174 42.58 3.69 24.83
CA SER A 174 41.51 4.47 25.47
C SER A 174 40.47 3.60 26.15
N LYS A 175 39.84 4.16 27.17
CA LYS A 175 38.58 3.71 27.75
C LYS A 175 37.60 4.86 27.59
N THR A 176 36.35 4.58 27.17
CA THR A 176 35.30 5.59 27.16
C THR A 176 34.52 5.49 28.47
N VAL A 177 34.48 6.59 29.20
CA VAL A 177 33.66 6.72 30.40
C VAL A 177 32.52 7.65 30.08
N PRO A 178 31.25 7.25 30.32
CA PRO A 178 30.11 8.13 30.13
C PRO A 178 30.25 9.39 31.01
N MET A 179 30.19 10.57 30.37
CA MET A 179 30.34 11.86 31.08
C MET A 179 28.99 12.44 31.50
N HIS A 180 27.90 11.90 31.02
CA HIS A 180 26.55 12.41 31.30
C HIS A 180 26.04 11.93 32.66
N THR A 181 25.42 12.84 33.38
CA THR A 181 24.64 12.58 34.59
C THR A 181 23.20 13.02 34.34
N PHE A 182 22.26 12.25 34.83
CA PHE A 182 20.84 12.55 34.74
C PHE A 182 20.37 13.48 35.85
N SER A 183 19.10 13.84 35.88
CA SER A 183 18.52 14.62 37.00
C SER A 183 18.69 13.87 38.34
N GLY A 184 18.71 14.61 39.45
CA GLY A 184 19.07 14.07 40.76
C GLY A 184 18.26 12.82 41.17
N VAL A 185 16.98 12.78 40.88
CA VAL A 185 16.09 11.63 41.22
C VAL A 185 16.42 10.40 40.38
N VAL A 186 16.64 10.61 39.07
CA VAL A 186 16.97 9.52 38.13
C VAL A 186 18.37 8.99 38.43
N GLU A 187 19.32 9.89 38.64
CA GLU A 187 20.73 9.52 38.97
C GLU A 187 20.78 8.74 40.27
N HIS A 188 20.01 9.15 41.29
CA HIS A 188 19.93 8.44 42.58
C HIS A 188 19.38 7.01 42.39
N ALA A 189 18.30 6.84 41.61
CA ALA A 189 17.78 5.53 41.31
C ALA A 189 18.76 4.64 40.53
N ILE A 190 19.48 5.23 39.54
CA ILE A 190 20.48 4.49 38.76
C ILE A 190 21.65 4.07 39.66
N ALA A 191 22.16 4.95 40.54
CA ALA A 191 23.23 4.59 41.45
C ALA A 191 22.84 3.46 42.43
N HIS A 192 21.58 3.47 42.94
CA HIS A 192 21.07 2.38 43.73
C HIS A 192 20.99 1.06 42.96
N ILE A 193 20.59 1.13 41.68
CA ILE A 193 20.56 -0.04 40.80
C ILE A 193 21.97 -0.58 40.55
N GLU A 194 22.95 0.31 40.31
CA GLU A 194 24.36 -0.05 40.13
C GLU A 194 24.87 -0.83 41.34
N GLU A 195 24.63 -0.33 42.55
CA GLU A 195 25.03 -0.97 43.78
C GLU A 195 24.29 -2.28 44.06
N ALA A 196 22.96 -2.31 43.87
CA ALA A 196 22.14 -3.46 44.27
C ALA A 196 22.19 -4.62 43.28
N ALA A 197 22.35 -4.37 41.98
CA ALA A 197 22.15 -5.37 40.94
C ALA A 197 23.39 -5.71 40.09
N VAL A 198 24.29 -4.74 39.85
CA VAL A 198 25.37 -4.88 38.86
C VAL A 198 26.77 -4.54 39.37
N HIS A 199 26.95 -4.29 40.68
CA HIS A 199 28.23 -3.92 41.23
C HIS A 199 29.32 -4.97 40.99
N ASN A 200 28.99 -6.23 40.81
CA ASN A 200 29.91 -7.34 40.51
C ASN A 200 30.35 -7.39 39.02
N MET A 201 29.79 -6.54 38.19
CA MET A 201 30.18 -6.43 36.78
C MET A 201 31.36 -5.50 36.60
N PRO A 202 32.06 -5.57 35.42
CA PRO A 202 33.06 -4.59 35.10
C PRO A 202 32.53 -3.16 35.19
N GLU A 203 33.26 -2.24 35.80
CA GLU A 203 32.84 -0.86 36.06
C GLU A 203 32.36 -0.14 34.82
N GLU A 204 32.99 -0.42 33.65
CA GLU A 204 32.61 0.17 32.37
C GLU A 204 31.23 -0.27 31.85
N GLN A 205 30.67 -1.36 32.42
CA GLN A 205 29.38 -1.91 31.98
C GLN A 205 28.23 -1.58 32.95
N GLN A 206 28.56 -1.26 34.21
CA GLN A 206 27.54 -1.09 35.26
C GLN A 206 26.51 -0.03 34.88
N ARG A 207 26.94 1.09 34.36
CA ARG A 207 26.06 2.22 33.96
C ARG A 207 25.04 1.81 32.93
N TRP A 208 25.44 1.11 31.86
CA TRP A 208 24.54 0.68 30.80
C TRP A 208 23.49 -0.32 31.31
N TYR A 209 23.93 -1.31 32.09
CA TYR A 209 23.00 -2.29 32.67
C TYR A 209 22.05 -1.64 33.67
N ALA A 210 22.49 -0.72 34.50
CA ALA A 210 21.63 0.00 35.43
C ALA A 210 20.56 0.84 34.74
N ILE A 211 20.91 1.56 33.65
CA ILE A 211 19.96 2.30 32.83
C ILE A 211 18.94 1.34 32.22
N LYS A 212 19.38 0.19 31.71
CA LYS A 212 18.46 -0.80 31.11
C LYS A 212 17.54 -1.48 32.13
N ILE A 213 18.00 -1.68 33.35
CA ILE A 213 17.16 -2.14 34.46
C ILE A 213 16.11 -1.06 34.80
N PHE A 214 16.51 0.22 34.88
CA PHE A 214 15.61 1.33 35.09
C PHE A 214 14.53 1.43 33.99
N GLU A 215 14.90 1.24 32.74
CA GLU A 215 13.98 1.16 31.58
C GLU A 215 13.12 -0.13 31.60
N ARG A 216 13.33 -1.06 32.53
CA ARG A 216 12.68 -2.39 32.61
C ARG A 216 12.89 -3.23 31.35
N ASP A 217 14.08 -3.21 30.77
CA ASP A 217 14.43 -4.00 29.59
C ASP A 217 14.35 -5.50 29.89
N ASP A 218 13.35 -6.18 29.32
CA ASP A 218 13.04 -7.59 29.56
C ASP A 218 14.21 -8.55 29.25
N GLU A 219 15.02 -8.25 28.24
CA GLU A 219 16.15 -9.10 27.86
C GLU A 219 17.30 -9.00 28.85
N VAL A 220 17.59 -7.78 29.30
CA VAL A 220 18.58 -7.54 30.34
C VAL A 220 18.15 -8.17 31.66
N LEU A 221 16.89 -8.00 32.06
CA LEU A 221 16.36 -8.62 33.29
C LEU A 221 16.44 -10.15 33.25
N LYS A 222 16.17 -10.78 32.11
CA LYS A 222 16.29 -12.22 31.93
C LYS A 222 17.77 -12.69 31.95
N GLN A 223 18.68 -11.91 31.36
CA GLN A 223 20.09 -12.22 31.33
C GLN A 223 20.72 -12.18 32.73
N LEU A 224 20.34 -11.18 33.52
CA LEU A 224 20.90 -10.98 34.86
C LEU A 224 20.31 -11.91 35.90
N ASN A 225 19.12 -12.43 35.69
CA ASN A 225 18.38 -13.34 36.59
C ASN A 225 18.46 -12.90 38.08
N LEU A 226 18.07 -11.64 38.32
CA LEU A 226 18.16 -11.01 39.64
C LEU A 226 17.28 -11.67 40.69
N ASP A 227 17.69 -11.59 41.95
CA ASP A 227 16.88 -12.05 43.10
C ASP A 227 15.55 -11.24 43.11
N PRO A 228 14.39 -11.89 43.26
CA PRO A 228 13.10 -11.21 43.33
C PRO A 228 12.99 -10.12 44.42
N LYS A 229 13.76 -10.22 45.48
CA LYS A 229 13.81 -9.21 46.55
C LYS A 229 14.54 -7.93 46.09
N VAL A 230 15.64 -8.12 45.40
CA VAL A 230 16.43 -7.02 44.80
C VAL A 230 15.60 -6.32 43.72
N LEU A 231 14.93 -7.12 42.89
CA LEU A 231 14.06 -6.58 41.86
C LEU A 231 12.88 -5.77 42.44
N ALA A 232 12.27 -6.22 43.56
CA ALA A 232 11.20 -5.48 44.21
C ALA A 232 11.68 -4.14 44.79
N HIS A 233 12.88 -4.09 45.35
CA HIS A 233 13.47 -2.86 45.89
C HIS A 233 13.77 -1.86 44.77
N ILE A 234 14.38 -2.31 43.69
CA ILE A 234 14.66 -1.48 42.52
C ILE A 234 13.36 -0.93 41.91
N GLU A 235 12.31 -1.75 41.85
CA GLU A 235 11.01 -1.34 41.32
C GLU A 235 10.36 -0.21 42.15
N ASP A 236 10.59 -0.18 43.45
CA ASP A 236 10.10 0.90 44.31
C ASP A 236 10.83 2.23 44.01
N ASP A 237 12.15 2.18 43.74
CA ASP A 237 12.92 3.38 43.32
C ASP A 237 12.50 3.89 41.96
N ILE A 238 12.25 2.99 41.00
CA ILE A 238 11.78 3.36 39.67
C ILE A 238 10.40 4.01 39.75
N LYS A 239 9.45 3.43 40.52
CA LYS A 239 8.12 4.01 40.73
C LYS A 239 8.17 5.37 41.42
N ALA A 240 9.10 5.58 42.34
CA ALA A 240 9.29 6.87 42.98
C ALA A 240 9.71 7.95 41.95
N ALA A 241 10.64 7.62 41.04
CA ALA A 241 11.05 8.49 39.98
C ALA A 241 9.92 8.77 38.95
N GLU A 242 9.17 7.72 38.54
CA GLU A 242 8.01 7.87 37.65
C GLU A 242 6.92 8.76 38.26
N LYS A 243 6.67 8.63 39.55
CA LYS A 243 5.69 9.46 40.28
C LYS A 243 6.13 10.92 40.38
N GLU A 244 7.42 11.18 40.59
CA GLU A 244 7.94 12.53 40.71
C GLU A 244 7.96 13.28 39.38
N LEU A 245 8.30 12.56 38.29
CA LEU A 245 8.44 13.14 36.95
C LEU A 245 7.17 13.02 36.10
N ASP A 246 6.12 12.34 36.60
CA ASP A 246 4.81 12.12 35.95
C ASP A 246 4.94 11.51 34.54
N ASP A 247 5.89 10.57 34.37
CA ASP A 247 6.14 9.89 33.06
C ASP A 247 6.62 8.45 33.32
N ASP A 248 6.61 7.62 32.28
CA ASP A 248 7.16 6.25 32.35
C ASP A 248 8.69 6.24 32.31
N SER A 249 9.31 5.17 32.82
CA SER A 249 10.77 5.06 32.99
C SER A 249 11.55 5.20 31.68
N GLU A 250 11.03 4.69 30.57
CA GLU A 250 11.67 4.79 29.25
C GLU A 250 11.62 6.22 28.71
N SER A 251 10.47 6.88 28.83
CA SER A 251 10.27 8.28 28.45
C SER A 251 11.15 9.20 29.29
N ILE A 252 11.28 8.93 30.58
CA ILE A 252 12.15 9.70 31.51
C ILE A 252 13.61 9.65 31.01
N ILE A 253 14.19 8.46 30.79
CA ILE A 253 15.57 8.33 30.30
C ILE A 253 15.75 9.00 28.94
N THR A 254 14.78 8.85 28.05
CA THR A 254 14.80 9.49 26.74
C THR A 254 14.85 11.03 26.86
N ASN A 255 14.02 11.59 27.71
CA ASN A 255 13.97 13.05 27.95
C ASN A 255 15.27 13.56 28.59
N GLU A 256 15.80 12.86 29.57
CA GLU A 256 17.07 13.20 30.23
C GLU A 256 18.26 13.21 29.24
N ARG A 257 18.33 12.23 28.32
CA ARG A 257 19.34 12.25 27.26
C ARG A 257 19.20 13.47 26.35
N TYR A 258 18.00 13.87 25.98
CA TYR A 258 17.78 15.08 25.18
C TYR A 258 18.13 16.36 25.94
N ILE A 259 17.84 16.46 27.23
CA ILE A 259 18.24 17.59 28.06
C ILE A 259 19.78 17.71 28.08
N TYR A 260 20.48 16.60 28.28
CA TYR A 260 21.94 16.55 28.23
C TYR A 260 22.49 17.00 26.87
N ILE A 261 21.98 16.45 25.77
CA ILE A 261 22.39 16.79 24.41
C ILE A 261 22.15 18.28 24.13
N ALA A 262 21.00 18.82 24.54
CA ALA A 262 20.69 20.24 24.38
C ALA A 262 21.69 21.13 25.13
N SER A 263 22.12 20.72 26.34
CA SER A 263 23.15 21.43 27.12
C SER A 263 24.49 21.50 26.41
N ILE A 264 24.97 20.37 25.87
CA ILE A 264 26.19 20.26 25.08
C ILE A 264 26.13 21.13 23.83
N LEU A 265 25.05 21.04 23.08
CA LEU A 265 24.91 21.78 21.83
C LEU A 265 24.86 23.29 22.05
N LYS A 266 24.29 23.74 23.16
CA LYS A 266 24.30 25.16 23.53
C LYS A 266 25.71 25.74 23.69
N ALA A 267 26.65 24.94 24.16
CA ALA A 267 28.05 25.31 24.34
C ALA A 267 28.89 25.12 23.06
N SER A 268 28.65 24.03 22.32
CA SER A 268 29.53 23.57 21.23
C SER A 268 29.02 23.89 19.81
N TYR A 269 27.77 24.30 19.63
CA TYR A 269 27.19 24.51 18.29
C TYR A 269 26.57 25.89 18.13
N LYS A 270 27.02 26.64 17.11
CA LYS A 270 26.49 27.97 16.77
C LYS A 270 25.92 27.96 15.36
N LYS A 271 24.61 27.96 15.26
CA LYS A 271 23.90 28.19 13.98
C LYS A 271 24.01 29.66 13.56
N LYS A 272 24.41 29.95 12.34
CA LYS A 272 24.44 31.32 11.78
C LYS A 272 23.06 31.95 11.70
N SER A 273 22.03 31.15 11.51
CA SER A 273 20.62 31.53 11.41
C SER A 273 19.83 31.33 12.70
N ALA A 274 20.48 31.30 13.86
CA ALA A 274 19.80 31.17 15.14
C ALA A 274 18.76 32.28 15.32
N GLY A 275 17.49 31.89 15.39
CA GLY A 275 16.34 32.81 15.51
C GLY A 275 15.60 33.15 14.22
N LYS A 276 16.05 32.73 13.02
CA LYS A 276 15.27 32.81 11.78
C LYS A 276 14.74 31.44 11.40
N LEU A 277 13.42 31.30 11.41
CA LEU A 277 12.75 30.09 10.90
C LEU A 277 13.15 29.87 9.45
N SER A 278 13.59 28.67 9.11
CA SER A 278 13.84 28.29 7.71
C SER A 278 12.51 28.32 6.92
N ALA A 279 12.58 28.31 5.60
CA ALA A 279 11.38 28.19 4.78
C ALA A 279 10.63 26.89 5.11
N SER A 280 11.36 25.79 5.36
CA SER A 280 10.78 24.51 5.80
C SER A 280 10.03 24.65 7.12
N ASP A 281 10.62 25.28 8.14
CA ASP A 281 9.98 25.45 9.45
C ASP A 281 8.69 26.28 9.37
N LYS A 282 8.67 27.29 8.48
CA LYS A 282 7.46 28.09 8.25
C LYS A 282 6.35 27.29 7.60
N ILE A 283 6.67 26.46 6.62
CA ILE A 283 5.73 25.56 5.97
C ILE A 283 5.26 24.51 6.98
N ASP A 284 6.17 23.91 7.73
CA ASP A 284 5.85 22.91 8.73
C ASP A 284 4.89 23.44 9.81
N ARG A 285 5.07 24.67 10.25
CA ARG A 285 4.15 25.30 11.20
C ARG A 285 2.69 25.33 10.73
N VAL A 286 2.47 25.37 9.41
CA VAL A 286 1.12 25.35 8.81
C VAL A 286 0.69 23.91 8.54
N VAL A 287 1.54 23.13 7.88
CA VAL A 287 1.22 21.78 7.41
C VAL A 287 1.10 20.76 8.55
N THR A 288 1.92 20.91 9.60
CA THR A 288 1.86 20.02 10.78
C THR A 288 0.92 20.58 11.88
N ASN A 289 0.21 21.67 11.61
CA ASN A 289 -0.76 22.22 12.54
C ASN A 289 -1.88 21.21 12.80
N ARG A 290 -2.25 21.04 14.06
CA ARG A 290 -3.26 20.07 14.52
C ARG A 290 -4.62 20.19 13.81
N TRP A 291 -5.03 21.41 13.46
CA TRP A 291 -6.34 21.69 12.85
C TRP A 291 -6.26 21.89 11.34
N LEU A 292 -5.17 22.49 10.85
CA LEU A 292 -4.99 22.79 9.43
C LEU A 292 -4.34 21.65 8.65
N GLY A 293 -3.52 20.81 9.29
CA GLY A 293 -2.78 19.74 8.63
C GLY A 293 -3.69 18.72 7.93
N LEU A 294 -4.80 18.33 8.57
CA LEU A 294 -5.74 17.36 8.02
C LEU A 294 -6.55 17.90 6.83
N PRO A 295 -7.13 19.11 6.88
CA PRO A 295 -7.77 19.74 5.71
C PRO A 295 -6.80 19.97 4.54
N ILE A 296 -5.60 20.47 4.81
CA ILE A 296 -4.58 20.68 3.74
C ILE A 296 -4.25 19.34 3.05
N PHE A 297 -4.06 18.31 3.86
CA PHE A 297 -3.83 16.98 3.35
C PHE A 297 -5.00 16.47 2.48
N ALA A 298 -6.23 16.64 2.94
CA ALA A 298 -7.42 16.25 2.17
C ALA A 298 -7.47 16.95 0.81
N VAL A 299 -7.17 18.25 0.75
CA VAL A 299 -7.13 19.02 -0.50
C VAL A 299 -6.01 18.52 -1.43
N ILE A 300 -4.80 18.30 -0.90
CA ILE A 300 -3.68 17.80 -1.72
C ILE A 300 -4.00 16.41 -2.30
N MET A 301 -4.55 15.52 -1.49
CA MET A 301 -4.92 14.18 -1.95
C MET A 301 -6.09 14.21 -2.92
N PHE A 302 -7.07 15.08 -2.68
CA PHE A 302 -8.14 15.30 -3.66
C PHE A 302 -7.57 15.72 -5.02
N LEU A 303 -6.63 16.66 -5.05
CA LEU A 303 -5.98 17.08 -6.30
C LEU A 303 -5.21 15.91 -6.95
N VAL A 304 -4.49 15.10 -6.18
CA VAL A 304 -3.77 13.94 -6.70
C VAL A 304 -4.74 12.94 -7.34
N TYR A 305 -5.84 12.63 -6.66
CA TYR A 305 -6.83 11.69 -7.20
C TYR A 305 -7.60 12.28 -8.37
N TYR A 306 -7.99 13.55 -8.30
CA TYR A 306 -8.66 14.23 -9.40
C TYR A 306 -7.82 14.20 -10.68
N LEU A 307 -6.52 14.49 -10.56
CA LEU A 307 -5.61 14.44 -11.72
C LEU A 307 -5.35 13.02 -12.22
N SER A 308 -5.30 12.03 -11.33
CA SER A 308 -4.95 10.66 -11.73
C SER A 308 -6.15 9.80 -12.10
N MET A 309 -7.35 10.08 -11.56
CA MET A 309 -8.52 9.20 -11.73
C MET A 309 -9.63 9.84 -12.56
N VAL A 310 -9.71 11.18 -12.61
CA VAL A 310 -10.85 11.88 -13.24
C VAL A 310 -10.44 12.63 -14.50
N THR A 311 -9.17 13.06 -14.61
CA THR A 311 -8.74 13.88 -15.75
C THR A 311 -7.65 13.21 -16.58
N VAL A 312 -6.38 13.54 -16.32
CA VAL A 312 -5.24 13.04 -17.12
C VAL A 312 -5.13 11.52 -17.12
N GLY A 313 -5.34 10.90 -15.97
CA GLY A 313 -5.22 9.46 -15.84
C GLY A 313 -6.37 8.72 -16.51
N SER A 314 -7.61 9.17 -16.35
CA SER A 314 -8.78 8.64 -17.04
C SER A 314 -8.61 8.75 -18.55
N ALA A 315 -8.46 9.95 -19.09
CA ALA A 315 -8.29 10.14 -20.54
C ALA A 315 -7.17 9.28 -21.16
N ALA A 316 -6.08 9.04 -20.41
CA ALA A 316 -5.01 8.17 -20.88
C ALA A 316 -5.38 6.67 -20.80
N THR A 317 -6.23 6.30 -19.86
CA THR A 317 -6.76 4.94 -19.70
C THR A 317 -7.82 4.63 -20.77
N ASP A 318 -8.75 5.55 -21.01
CA ASP A 318 -9.77 5.45 -22.03
C ASP A 318 -9.11 5.30 -23.42
N TRP A 319 -8.14 6.16 -23.74
CA TRP A 319 -7.34 5.97 -24.96
C TRP A 319 -6.63 4.60 -25.03
N MET A 320 -6.18 4.03 -23.91
CA MET A 320 -5.53 2.72 -23.92
C MET A 320 -6.55 1.59 -24.06
N ASN A 321 -7.71 1.68 -23.40
CA ASN A 321 -8.74 0.65 -23.43
C ASN A 321 -9.50 0.66 -24.76
N ASP A 322 -10.08 1.80 -25.13
CA ASP A 322 -10.96 1.90 -26.29
C ASP A 322 -10.16 2.05 -27.58
N GLY A 323 -9.02 2.73 -27.49
CA GLY A 323 -8.13 2.92 -28.63
C GLY A 323 -7.22 1.72 -28.88
N VAL A 324 -6.25 1.46 -27.97
CA VAL A 324 -5.19 0.48 -28.24
C VAL A 324 -5.71 -0.95 -28.08
N PHE A 325 -6.52 -1.23 -27.06
CA PHE A 325 -7.08 -2.55 -26.75
C PHE A 325 -8.56 -2.70 -27.10
N GLY A 326 -9.20 -1.66 -27.64
CA GLY A 326 -10.53 -1.68 -28.20
C GLY A 326 -10.50 -1.58 -29.73
N ASP A 327 -11.41 -0.81 -30.30
CA ASP A 327 -11.60 -0.71 -31.74
C ASP A 327 -10.53 0.07 -32.46
N GLY A 328 -9.95 1.09 -31.82
CA GLY A 328 -8.92 1.94 -32.41
C GLY A 328 -9.03 3.41 -32.03
N TRP A 329 -8.24 4.25 -32.65
CA TRP A 329 -8.22 5.68 -32.37
C TRP A 329 -7.83 6.52 -33.60
N HIS A 330 -8.27 7.76 -33.63
CA HIS A 330 -7.82 8.73 -34.63
C HIS A 330 -6.42 9.25 -34.27
N LEU A 331 -5.52 9.24 -35.25
CA LEU A 331 -4.13 9.64 -35.06
C LEU A 331 -4.05 11.11 -34.60
N PHE A 332 -3.38 11.33 -33.47
CA PHE A 332 -3.30 12.64 -32.78
C PHE A 332 -4.66 13.24 -32.35
N GLY A 333 -5.72 12.45 -32.26
CA GLY A 333 -7.06 12.92 -31.89
C GLY A 333 -7.74 13.77 -32.99
N ILE A 334 -7.20 13.78 -34.21
CA ILE A 334 -7.77 14.57 -35.30
C ILE A 334 -9.01 13.86 -35.82
N GLY A 335 -10.18 14.47 -35.57
CA GLY A 335 -11.48 13.93 -35.99
C GLY A 335 -12.25 13.22 -34.89
N SER A 336 -11.61 12.82 -33.76
CA SER A 336 -12.26 12.11 -32.65
C SER A 336 -13.57 12.77 -32.20
N ALA A 337 -13.55 14.07 -31.89
CA ALA A 337 -14.76 14.75 -31.40
C ALA A 337 -15.93 14.74 -32.38
N LYS A 338 -15.64 14.79 -33.69
CA LYS A 338 -16.70 14.71 -34.72
C LYS A 338 -17.23 13.28 -34.89
N TYR A 339 -16.34 12.32 -34.76
CA TYR A 339 -16.71 10.91 -34.78
C TYR A 339 -17.56 10.56 -33.54
N GLU A 340 -17.12 10.99 -32.35
CA GLU A 340 -17.86 10.77 -31.08
C GLU A 340 -19.26 11.40 -31.15
N GLU A 341 -19.37 12.65 -31.63
CA GLU A 341 -20.68 13.30 -31.85
C GLU A 341 -21.58 12.54 -32.87
N ALA A 342 -20.96 11.98 -33.89
CA ALA A 342 -21.70 11.21 -34.88
C ALA A 342 -22.08 9.82 -34.34
N ALA A 343 -21.22 9.18 -33.58
CA ALA A 343 -21.48 7.89 -32.97
C ALA A 343 -22.57 8.00 -31.88
N GLU A 344 -22.53 9.05 -31.05
CA GLU A 344 -23.57 9.35 -30.07
C GLU A 344 -24.91 9.60 -30.73
N ASN A 345 -24.96 10.44 -31.76
CA ASN A 345 -26.21 10.69 -32.51
C ASN A 345 -26.76 9.42 -33.18
N TYR A 346 -25.89 8.53 -33.64
CA TYR A 346 -26.30 7.25 -34.20
C TYR A 346 -26.88 6.32 -33.12
N GLY A 347 -26.19 6.16 -31.98
CA GLY A 347 -26.61 5.34 -30.88
C GLY A 347 -27.97 5.78 -30.29
N ASP A 348 -28.15 7.08 -30.05
CA ASP A 348 -29.43 7.64 -29.62
C ASP A 348 -30.53 7.39 -30.65
N SER A 349 -30.20 7.51 -31.95
CA SER A 349 -31.15 7.28 -33.04
C SER A 349 -31.56 5.82 -33.10
N ASP A 350 -30.63 4.89 -32.93
CA ASP A 350 -30.92 3.45 -32.92
C ASP A 350 -31.88 3.08 -31.78
N GLN A 351 -31.64 3.57 -30.59
CA GLN A 351 -32.49 3.31 -29.43
C GLN A 351 -33.85 3.97 -29.52
N ILE A 352 -33.95 5.16 -30.12
CA ILE A 352 -35.23 5.78 -30.42
C ILE A 352 -36.01 4.93 -31.44
N ILE A 353 -35.34 4.48 -32.50
CA ILE A 353 -35.97 3.61 -33.53
C ILE A 353 -36.47 2.33 -32.91
N ASP A 354 -35.66 1.65 -32.11
CA ASP A 354 -36.03 0.41 -31.42
C ASP A 354 -37.23 0.57 -30.49
N ALA A 355 -37.28 1.66 -29.72
CA ALA A 355 -38.41 1.99 -28.86
C ALA A 355 -39.71 2.20 -29.66
N PHE A 356 -39.64 2.89 -30.82
CA PHE A 356 -40.77 3.10 -31.67
C PHE A 356 -41.21 1.82 -32.44
N ILE A 357 -40.26 0.93 -32.81
CA ILE A 357 -40.57 -0.39 -33.37
C ILE A 357 -41.35 -1.22 -32.36
N ALA A 358 -40.89 -1.21 -31.08
CA ALA A 358 -41.54 -1.95 -30.01
C ALA A 358 -42.99 -1.52 -29.76
N GLU A 359 -43.33 -0.22 -29.95
CA GLU A 359 -44.68 0.32 -29.68
C GLU A 359 -45.55 0.40 -30.90
N TYR A 360 -45.01 0.71 -32.06
CA TYR A 360 -45.78 0.95 -33.31
C TYR A 360 -45.36 0.06 -34.49
N GLY A 361 -44.30 -0.73 -34.36
CA GLY A 361 -43.75 -1.61 -35.37
C GLY A 361 -44.30 -3.04 -35.31
N THR A 362 -43.65 -3.94 -36.02
CA THR A 362 -43.90 -5.37 -36.01
C THR A 362 -42.56 -6.11 -35.75
N ASP A 363 -42.63 -7.35 -35.23
CA ASP A 363 -41.44 -8.15 -35.01
C ASP A 363 -40.60 -8.33 -36.29
N GLU A 364 -41.27 -8.41 -37.44
CA GLU A 364 -40.65 -8.52 -38.75
C GLU A 364 -39.86 -7.25 -39.14
N MET A 365 -40.29 -6.07 -38.66
CA MET A 365 -39.53 -4.81 -38.86
C MET A 365 -38.23 -4.80 -38.03
N LYS A 366 -38.27 -5.35 -36.84
CA LYS A 366 -37.05 -5.46 -35.98
C LYS A 366 -35.96 -6.27 -36.67
N ASP A 367 -36.32 -7.44 -37.17
CA ASP A 367 -35.41 -8.32 -37.90
C ASP A 367 -34.93 -7.69 -39.24
N THR A 368 -35.78 -6.84 -39.87
CA THR A 368 -35.43 -6.22 -41.14
C THR A 368 -34.49 -5.01 -40.99
N VAL A 369 -34.50 -4.34 -39.82
CA VAL A 369 -33.68 -3.15 -39.53
C VAL A 369 -32.38 -3.57 -38.87
N ASP A 370 -32.28 -4.80 -38.31
CA ASP A 370 -31.10 -5.30 -37.68
C ASP A 370 -29.95 -5.53 -38.67
N ILE A 371 -28.93 -4.68 -38.58
CA ILE A 371 -27.72 -4.74 -39.42
C ILE A 371 -26.89 -6.00 -39.18
N SER A 372 -27.02 -6.60 -38.01
CA SER A 372 -26.28 -7.83 -37.65
C SER A 372 -26.87 -9.12 -38.21
N ALA A 373 -28.07 -9.01 -38.85
CA ALA A 373 -28.73 -10.18 -39.41
C ALA A 373 -27.98 -10.76 -40.61
N ASP A 374 -27.92 -12.10 -40.70
CA ASP A 374 -27.21 -12.84 -41.76
C ASP A 374 -27.67 -12.48 -43.19
N GLU A 375 -28.91 -12.04 -43.38
CA GLU A 375 -29.52 -11.62 -44.66
C GLU A 375 -30.03 -10.16 -44.61
N TYR A 376 -29.19 -9.20 -44.24
CA TYR A 376 -29.54 -7.79 -44.20
C TYR A 376 -29.72 -7.21 -45.61
N ASP A 377 -30.90 -6.57 -45.84
CA ASP A 377 -31.24 -5.83 -47.07
C ASP A 377 -31.47 -4.36 -46.78
N GLU A 378 -30.52 -3.51 -47.17
CA GLU A 378 -30.57 -2.07 -46.98
C GLU A 378 -31.85 -1.41 -47.55
N SER A 379 -32.33 -1.90 -48.68
CA SER A 379 -33.53 -1.35 -49.32
C SER A 379 -34.79 -1.71 -48.55
N ALA A 380 -34.88 -2.94 -48.04
CA ALA A 380 -35.98 -3.39 -47.19
C ALA A 380 -36.01 -2.62 -45.84
N ALA A 381 -34.82 -2.38 -45.23
CA ALA A 381 -34.69 -1.61 -43.99
C ALA A 381 -35.14 -0.14 -44.17
N LYS A 382 -34.78 0.53 -45.28
CA LYS A 382 -35.24 1.88 -45.61
C LYS A 382 -36.75 1.94 -45.77
N ASP A 383 -37.36 0.97 -46.45
CA ASP A 383 -38.81 0.89 -46.64
C ASP A 383 -39.53 0.59 -45.32
N ALA A 384 -38.93 -0.22 -44.44
CA ALA A 384 -39.44 -0.52 -43.11
C ALA A 384 -39.46 0.72 -42.23
N LEU A 385 -38.34 1.48 -42.16
CA LEU A 385 -38.25 2.72 -41.39
C LEU A 385 -39.20 3.81 -41.92
N ALA A 386 -39.32 3.95 -43.22
CA ALA A 386 -40.31 4.88 -43.82
C ALA A 386 -41.74 4.49 -43.44
N SER A 387 -42.06 3.17 -43.41
CA SER A 387 -43.34 2.64 -42.99
C SER A 387 -43.59 2.88 -41.49
N LEU A 388 -42.59 2.74 -40.65
CA LEU A 388 -42.66 3.04 -39.21
C LEU A 388 -43.01 4.52 -38.98
N VAL A 389 -42.31 5.44 -39.61
CA VAL A 389 -42.60 6.89 -39.52
C VAL A 389 -44.03 7.20 -39.99
N ALA A 390 -44.50 6.53 -41.06
CA ALA A 390 -45.85 6.73 -41.56
C ALA A 390 -46.92 6.15 -40.63
N ALA A 391 -46.65 5.01 -39.97
CA ALA A 391 -47.59 4.36 -39.06
C ALA A 391 -47.67 5.09 -37.70
N THR A 392 -46.64 5.78 -37.29
CA THR A 392 -46.55 6.48 -36.00
C THR A 392 -47.52 7.68 -35.98
N PRO A 393 -48.40 7.80 -34.95
CA PRO A 393 -49.32 8.92 -34.79
C PRO A 393 -48.57 10.24 -34.51
N ASP A 394 -49.15 11.38 -34.94
CA ASP A 394 -48.54 12.69 -34.71
C ASP A 394 -48.47 13.11 -33.23
N ASN A 395 -49.23 12.45 -32.35
CA ASN A 395 -49.22 12.63 -30.90
C ASN A 395 -48.49 11.50 -30.16
N ALA A 396 -47.68 10.72 -30.85
CA ALA A 396 -46.89 9.66 -30.21
C ALA A 396 -45.94 10.24 -29.18
N ASN A 397 -45.77 9.51 -28.07
CA ASN A 397 -44.86 9.88 -27.00
C ASN A 397 -44.31 8.57 -26.41
N VAL A 398 -43.06 8.23 -26.78
CA VAL A 398 -42.41 6.97 -26.45
C VAL A 398 -41.30 7.25 -25.47
N THR A 399 -41.05 6.31 -24.61
CA THR A 399 -39.87 6.35 -23.73
C THR A 399 -38.80 5.41 -24.30
N TYR A 400 -37.58 5.90 -24.47
CA TYR A 400 -36.45 5.07 -24.84
C TYR A 400 -35.43 5.00 -23.67
N GLU A 401 -34.60 3.98 -23.66
CA GLU A 401 -33.64 3.71 -22.60
C GLU A 401 -32.23 3.77 -23.18
N THR A 402 -31.29 4.37 -22.43
CA THR A 402 -29.84 4.33 -22.72
C THR A 402 -29.15 3.57 -21.62
N GLU A 403 -28.16 2.72 -21.93
CA GLU A 403 -27.40 1.94 -20.99
C GLU A 403 -25.92 2.44 -20.95
N ASP A 404 -25.40 2.71 -19.74
CA ASP A 404 -24.01 3.05 -19.53
C ASP A 404 -23.15 1.77 -19.54
N GLU A 405 -22.20 1.68 -20.43
CA GLU A 405 -21.38 0.47 -20.64
C GLU A 405 -20.51 0.07 -19.43
N GLU A 406 -20.09 1.02 -18.58
CA GLU A 406 -19.24 0.73 -17.42
C GLU A 406 -20.04 0.28 -16.19
N THR A 407 -21.17 0.94 -15.97
CA THR A 407 -21.99 0.73 -14.77
C THR A 407 -23.20 -0.15 -15.03
N LEU A 408 -23.57 -0.34 -16.30
CA LEU A 408 -24.82 -0.98 -16.76
C LEU A 408 -26.05 -0.25 -16.20
N GLU A 409 -25.92 1.05 -15.94
CA GLU A 409 -27.03 1.89 -15.47
C GLU A 409 -27.91 2.29 -16.66
N VAL A 410 -29.16 1.94 -16.57
CA VAL A 410 -30.14 2.29 -17.60
C VAL A 410 -30.83 3.60 -17.24
N THR A 411 -30.78 4.55 -18.15
CA THR A 411 -31.44 5.85 -18.01
C THR A 411 -32.68 5.91 -18.93
N GLU A 412 -33.84 6.09 -18.34
CA GLU A 412 -35.09 6.29 -19.10
C GLU A 412 -35.22 7.74 -19.59
N HIS A 413 -35.44 7.90 -20.88
CA HIS A 413 -35.67 9.19 -21.55
C HIS A 413 -37.16 9.28 -22.02
N PRO A 414 -38.04 9.85 -21.20
CA PRO A 414 -39.45 9.96 -21.56
C PRO A 414 -39.68 11.09 -22.54
N GLY A 415 -40.60 10.90 -23.45
CA GLY A 415 -41.15 11.98 -24.24
C GLY A 415 -40.67 12.11 -25.69
N ALA A 416 -40.06 11.08 -26.25
CA ALA A 416 -39.69 11.05 -27.66
C ALA A 416 -40.96 11.12 -28.54
N THR A 417 -40.96 12.04 -29.49
CA THR A 417 -42.10 12.35 -30.39
C THR A 417 -41.86 11.77 -31.78
N LYS A 418 -42.89 11.79 -32.63
CA LYS A 418 -42.72 11.47 -34.06
C LYS A 418 -41.70 12.35 -34.77
N ALA A 419 -41.51 13.58 -34.32
CA ALA A 419 -40.45 14.44 -34.86
C ALA A 419 -39.05 13.93 -34.49
N ASP A 420 -38.90 13.42 -33.28
CA ASP A 420 -37.62 12.82 -32.79
C ASP A 420 -37.36 11.49 -33.53
N LEU A 421 -38.38 10.64 -33.72
CA LEU A 421 -38.25 9.46 -34.56
C LEU A 421 -37.81 9.81 -35.99
N LYS A 422 -38.42 10.87 -36.59
CA LYS A 422 -38.02 11.26 -37.95
C LYS A 422 -36.57 11.74 -37.99
N THR A 423 -36.17 12.51 -37.00
CA THR A 423 -34.76 12.94 -36.85
C THR A 423 -33.82 11.74 -36.64
N ALA A 424 -34.25 10.78 -35.81
CA ALA A 424 -33.49 9.55 -35.57
C ALA A 424 -33.35 8.72 -36.86
N VAL A 425 -34.41 8.57 -37.62
CA VAL A 425 -34.37 7.87 -38.91
C VAL A 425 -33.51 8.63 -39.93
N ASP A 426 -33.60 9.97 -39.98
CA ASP A 426 -32.81 10.78 -40.87
C ASP A 426 -31.29 10.67 -40.47
N ASN A 427 -30.94 10.69 -39.19
CA ASN A 427 -29.55 10.48 -38.67
C ASN A 427 -29.05 9.06 -38.98
N TYR A 428 -29.87 8.06 -38.73
CA TYR A 428 -29.56 6.65 -38.98
C TYR A 428 -29.31 6.37 -40.46
N LEU A 429 -30.00 7.10 -41.34
CA LEU A 429 -29.87 7.02 -42.80
C LEU A 429 -28.91 8.05 -43.37
N ASP A 430 -28.28 8.91 -42.55
CA ASP A 430 -27.44 10.01 -43.03
C ASP A 430 -26.22 9.51 -43.76
N THR A 431 -26.07 10.04 -44.95
CA THR A 431 -25.20 9.53 -46.00
C THR A 431 -23.81 10.08 -46.02
N ASP A 432 -23.36 10.81 -45.01
CA ASP A 432 -21.92 11.13 -44.91
C ASP A 432 -21.05 9.85 -44.72
N TYR A 433 -21.67 8.76 -44.37
CA TYR A 433 -21.08 7.41 -44.32
C TYR A 433 -21.25 6.58 -45.59
N LYS A 434 -21.64 7.14 -46.60
CA LYS A 434 -21.53 6.89 -48.01
C LYS A 434 -21.87 5.55 -48.64
N GLU A 435 -21.82 4.45 -48.02
CA GLU A 435 -22.02 3.15 -48.68
C GLU A 435 -22.59 2.06 -47.78
N SER A 436 -22.71 2.29 -46.49
CA SER A 436 -23.26 1.35 -45.53
C SER A 436 -24.28 2.02 -44.62
N PHE A 437 -25.43 1.41 -44.55
CA PHE A 437 -26.43 1.67 -43.56
C PHE A 437 -25.94 1.18 -42.22
N GLY A 438 -25.71 2.05 -41.26
CA GLY A 438 -25.21 1.67 -39.95
C GLY A 438 -24.30 2.68 -39.27
N ALA A 439 -23.60 2.21 -38.27
CA ALA A 439 -22.69 3.02 -37.45
C ALA A 439 -21.65 3.82 -38.26
N PRO A 440 -21.28 5.02 -37.81
CA PRO A 440 -20.36 5.90 -38.53
C PRO A 440 -19.01 5.22 -38.85
N ASP A 441 -18.53 5.32 -40.09
CA ASP A 441 -17.21 4.82 -40.47
C ASP A 441 -16.10 5.69 -39.91
N THR A 442 -15.35 5.14 -38.99
CA THR A 442 -14.22 5.78 -38.32
C THR A 442 -13.21 6.42 -39.28
N SER A 443 -12.97 5.81 -40.45
CA SER A 443 -12.00 6.27 -41.43
C SER A 443 -12.42 7.57 -42.16
N SER A 444 -13.73 7.94 -42.13
CA SER A 444 -14.27 9.16 -42.76
C SER A 444 -13.91 10.44 -41.99
N TYR A 445 -13.60 10.36 -40.70
CA TYR A 445 -13.32 11.52 -39.84
C TYR A 445 -11.83 11.84 -39.68
N GLY A 446 -10.94 10.91 -40.06
CA GLY A 446 -9.50 11.13 -39.97
C GLY A 446 -8.67 9.89 -40.23
N VAL A 447 -7.38 9.93 -39.90
CA VAL A 447 -6.51 8.73 -40.02
C VAL A 447 -6.82 7.80 -38.84
N TRP A 448 -7.56 6.75 -39.14
CA TRP A 448 -7.91 5.72 -38.17
C TRP A 448 -6.78 4.72 -37.97
N VAL A 449 -6.45 4.42 -36.73
CA VAL A 449 -5.48 3.40 -36.32
C VAL A 449 -6.26 2.30 -35.62
N PRO A 450 -6.48 1.14 -36.22
CA PRO A 450 -7.24 0.07 -35.60
C PRO A 450 -6.53 -0.47 -34.37
N GLY A 451 -7.29 -0.87 -33.36
CA GLY A 451 -6.77 -1.44 -32.13
C GLY A 451 -6.11 -2.81 -32.32
N ILE A 452 -5.38 -3.24 -31.30
CA ILE A 452 -4.68 -4.54 -31.32
C ILE A 452 -5.65 -5.72 -31.52
N PRO A 453 -6.84 -5.77 -30.83
CA PRO A 453 -7.81 -6.83 -31.06
C PRO A 453 -8.28 -6.93 -32.51
N VAL A 454 -8.63 -5.79 -33.12
CA VAL A 454 -9.06 -5.70 -34.52
C VAL A 454 -7.98 -6.16 -35.49
N LEU A 455 -6.73 -5.76 -35.25
CA LEU A 455 -5.60 -6.20 -36.08
C LEU A 455 -5.36 -7.71 -35.99
N ILE A 456 -5.46 -8.26 -34.78
CA ILE A 456 -5.28 -9.69 -34.54
C ILE A 456 -6.48 -10.47 -35.10
N GLY A 457 -7.73 -10.01 -34.88
CA GLY A 457 -8.95 -10.60 -35.41
C GLY A 457 -8.90 -10.72 -36.94
N ASN A 458 -8.66 -9.62 -37.62
CA ASN A 458 -8.47 -9.60 -39.09
C ASN A 458 -7.35 -10.51 -39.58
N GLY A 459 -6.32 -10.75 -38.75
CA GLY A 459 -5.24 -11.68 -39.05
C GLY A 459 -5.67 -13.14 -38.92
N LEU A 460 -6.42 -13.47 -37.88
CA LEU A 460 -6.96 -14.80 -37.60
C LEU A 460 -8.01 -15.21 -38.66
N ASP A 461 -8.90 -14.32 -39.06
CA ASP A 461 -9.92 -14.52 -40.09
C ASP A 461 -9.25 -14.83 -41.44
N LYS A 462 -8.24 -14.02 -41.84
CA LYS A 462 -7.47 -14.28 -43.06
C LYS A 462 -6.71 -15.57 -43.02
N ALA A 463 -6.32 -16.07 -41.86
CA ALA A 463 -5.64 -17.35 -41.66
C ALA A 463 -6.61 -18.53 -41.61
N GLY A 464 -7.93 -18.29 -41.54
CA GLY A 464 -8.96 -19.32 -41.40
C GLY A 464 -8.87 -20.04 -40.05
N ALA A 465 -8.59 -19.29 -38.97
CA ALA A 465 -8.48 -19.87 -37.65
C ALA A 465 -9.84 -20.44 -37.20
N ALA A 466 -9.81 -21.50 -36.39
CA ALA A 466 -11.04 -22.05 -35.83
C ALA A 466 -11.58 -21.11 -34.70
N ASP A 467 -12.90 -21.00 -34.56
CA ASP A 467 -13.59 -20.08 -33.63
C ASP A 467 -13.07 -20.16 -32.19
N TRP A 468 -12.85 -21.39 -31.67
CA TRP A 468 -12.29 -21.59 -30.35
C TRP A 468 -10.88 -20.98 -30.18
N LEU A 469 -10.08 -20.95 -31.25
CA LEU A 469 -8.73 -20.38 -31.23
C LEU A 469 -8.78 -18.86 -31.30
N SER A 470 -9.70 -18.32 -32.09
CA SER A 470 -9.95 -16.88 -32.19
C SER A 470 -10.45 -16.33 -30.84
N GLY A 471 -11.42 -16.97 -30.22
CA GLY A 471 -11.91 -16.61 -28.88
C GLY A 471 -10.81 -16.75 -27.80
N LEU A 472 -10.01 -17.81 -27.81
CA LEU A 472 -8.89 -17.91 -26.86
C LEU A 472 -7.89 -16.76 -27.01
N ILE A 473 -7.59 -16.35 -28.24
CA ILE A 473 -6.60 -15.30 -28.50
C ILE A 473 -7.20 -13.93 -28.21
N LEU A 474 -8.38 -13.63 -28.71
CA LEU A 474 -9.02 -12.31 -28.56
C LEU A 474 -9.55 -12.13 -27.13
N ASP A 475 -10.48 -12.99 -26.67
CA ASP A 475 -11.18 -12.82 -25.41
C ASP A 475 -10.35 -13.32 -24.21
N GLY A 476 -9.58 -14.42 -24.39
CA GLY A 476 -8.74 -14.97 -23.32
C GLY A 476 -7.43 -14.21 -23.12
N ILE A 477 -6.68 -13.94 -24.20
CA ILE A 477 -5.31 -13.38 -24.11
C ILE A 477 -5.32 -11.87 -24.29
N VAL A 478 -5.87 -11.38 -25.40
CA VAL A 478 -5.79 -9.96 -25.78
C VAL A 478 -6.64 -9.12 -24.82
N ALA A 479 -7.89 -9.49 -24.58
CA ALA A 479 -8.76 -8.82 -23.61
C ALA A 479 -8.17 -8.87 -22.21
N GLY A 480 -7.64 -10.04 -21.78
CA GLY A 480 -7.00 -10.21 -20.47
C GLY A 480 -5.72 -9.37 -20.27
N VAL A 481 -4.90 -9.23 -21.32
CA VAL A 481 -3.72 -8.34 -21.31
C VAL A 481 -4.17 -6.88 -21.37
N GLY A 482 -5.18 -6.56 -22.19
CA GLY A 482 -5.77 -5.24 -22.36
C GLY A 482 -6.29 -4.69 -21.05
N ALA A 483 -7.11 -5.46 -20.34
CA ALA A 483 -7.64 -5.09 -19.02
C ALA A 483 -6.58 -4.72 -17.99
N VAL A 484 -5.36 -5.29 -18.10
CA VAL A 484 -4.25 -4.95 -17.19
C VAL A 484 -3.46 -3.74 -17.67
N ILE A 485 -3.12 -3.70 -18.96
CA ILE A 485 -2.29 -2.64 -19.54
C ILE A 485 -3.10 -1.36 -19.67
N GLY A 486 -4.41 -1.46 -19.88
CA GLY A 486 -5.32 -0.33 -19.90
C GLY A 486 -5.22 0.57 -18.67
N PHE A 487 -5.10 -0.01 -17.47
CA PHE A 487 -4.95 0.76 -16.24
C PHE A 487 -3.53 1.30 -15.97
N VAL A 488 -2.52 0.91 -16.76
CA VAL A 488 -1.13 1.34 -16.55
C VAL A 488 -0.96 2.86 -16.65
N PRO A 489 -1.55 3.59 -17.63
CA PRO A 489 -1.40 5.03 -17.74
C PRO A 489 -1.87 5.76 -16.48
N GLN A 490 -3.07 5.46 -16.00
CA GLN A 490 -3.64 6.02 -14.77
C GLN A 490 -2.74 5.77 -13.55
N MET A 491 -2.21 4.54 -13.45
CA MET A 491 -1.28 4.16 -12.38
C MET A 491 0.06 4.89 -12.47
N LEU A 492 0.57 5.14 -13.68
CA LEU A 492 1.80 5.91 -13.86
C LEU A 492 1.62 7.36 -13.43
N VAL A 493 0.48 8.00 -13.77
CA VAL A 493 0.15 9.35 -13.30
C VAL A 493 0.09 9.39 -11.77
N LEU A 494 -0.60 8.43 -11.14
CA LEU A 494 -0.65 8.32 -9.69
C LEU A 494 0.74 8.15 -9.07
N PHE A 495 1.57 7.25 -9.61
CA PHE A 495 2.93 7.03 -9.11
C PHE A 495 3.82 8.26 -9.29
N LEU A 496 3.64 9.02 -10.38
CA LEU A 496 4.36 10.26 -10.61
C LEU A 496 4.05 11.29 -9.52
N LEU A 497 2.77 11.52 -9.25
CA LEU A 497 2.32 12.49 -8.24
C LEU A 497 2.74 12.07 -6.82
N LEU A 498 2.57 10.80 -6.49
CA LEU A 498 3.02 10.26 -5.20
C LEU A 498 4.55 10.33 -5.04
N ALA A 499 5.33 10.06 -6.10
CA ALA A 499 6.78 10.18 -6.06
C ALA A 499 7.23 11.63 -5.84
N ILE A 500 6.49 12.61 -6.36
CA ILE A 500 6.73 14.04 -6.10
C ILE A 500 6.47 14.36 -4.62
N LEU A 501 5.34 13.94 -4.06
CA LEU A 501 4.98 14.17 -2.66
C LEU A 501 5.93 13.48 -1.67
N GLU A 502 6.39 12.29 -2.02
CA GLU A 502 7.38 11.55 -1.23
C GLU A 502 8.74 12.24 -1.28
N ALA A 503 9.21 12.54 -2.48
CA ALA A 503 10.53 13.13 -2.69
C ALA A 503 10.65 14.56 -2.14
N CYS A 504 9.58 15.37 -2.14
CA CYS A 504 9.61 16.67 -1.50
C CYS A 504 9.56 16.62 0.04
N GLY A 505 9.27 15.44 0.64
CA GLY A 505 9.21 15.23 2.08
C GLY A 505 7.84 15.52 2.72
N TYR A 506 6.77 15.74 1.90
CA TYR A 506 5.42 16.02 2.40
C TYR A 506 4.81 14.81 3.14
N MET A 507 5.03 13.59 2.62
CA MET A 507 4.45 12.37 3.20
C MET A 507 4.91 12.11 4.64
N ALA A 508 6.14 12.50 4.99
CA ALA A 508 6.66 12.40 6.35
C ALA A 508 5.85 13.25 7.35
N ARG A 509 5.44 14.46 6.93
CA ARG A 509 4.64 15.39 7.77
C ARG A 509 3.26 14.86 8.05
N ILE A 510 2.63 14.29 7.05
CA ILE A 510 1.29 13.70 7.20
C ILE A 510 1.32 12.49 8.12
N ALA A 511 2.32 11.61 7.95
CA ALA A 511 2.50 10.50 8.87
C ALA A 511 2.66 10.97 10.33
N PHE A 512 3.38 12.06 10.55
CA PHE A 512 3.54 12.69 11.88
C PHE A 512 2.20 13.21 12.45
N VAL A 513 1.42 13.93 11.66
CA VAL A 513 0.12 14.48 12.10
C VAL A 513 -0.87 13.37 12.49
N LEU A 514 -0.87 12.29 11.71
CA LEU A 514 -1.81 11.19 11.87
C LEU A 514 -1.36 10.12 12.88
N ASP A 515 -0.09 10.10 13.27
CA ASP A 515 0.45 9.11 14.21
C ASP A 515 -0.35 9.07 15.51
N ARG A 516 -0.68 10.23 16.08
CA ARG A 516 -1.46 10.33 17.31
C ARG A 516 -2.86 9.70 17.22
N ILE A 517 -3.47 9.74 16.02
CA ILE A 517 -4.80 9.16 15.78
C ILE A 517 -4.66 7.65 15.64
N PHE A 518 -3.72 7.19 14.80
CA PHE A 518 -3.54 5.77 14.49
C PHE A 518 -3.01 4.94 15.67
N ARG A 519 -2.16 5.52 16.51
CA ARG A 519 -1.71 4.88 17.76
C ARG A 519 -2.85 4.47 18.68
N LYS A 520 -3.91 5.29 18.76
CA LYS A 520 -5.10 4.94 19.56
C LYS A 520 -5.77 3.65 19.10
N PHE A 521 -5.63 3.33 17.83
CA PHE A 521 -6.14 2.11 17.21
C PHE A 521 -5.10 0.99 17.11
N GLY A 522 -3.91 1.20 17.66
CA GLY A 522 -2.83 0.21 17.67
C GLY A 522 -2.04 0.09 16.37
N LEU A 523 -2.19 1.04 15.46
CA LEU A 523 -1.45 1.15 14.22
C LEU A 523 -0.45 2.32 14.31
N SER A 524 0.68 2.23 13.61
CA SER A 524 1.60 3.36 13.52
C SER A 524 1.05 4.44 12.57
N GLY A 525 1.42 5.70 12.75
CA GLY A 525 1.02 6.78 11.85
C GLY A 525 1.48 6.56 10.40
N LYS A 526 2.56 5.81 10.20
CA LYS A 526 3.02 5.40 8.87
C LYS A 526 2.04 4.48 8.15
N SER A 527 1.16 3.76 8.87
CA SER A 527 0.16 2.85 8.30
C SER A 527 -0.93 3.57 7.49
N PHE A 528 -1.15 4.86 7.79
CA PHE A 528 -2.14 5.65 7.07
C PHE A 528 -1.79 5.86 5.60
N ILE A 529 -0.51 6.02 5.28
CA ILE A 529 -0.03 6.26 3.90
C ILE A 529 -0.42 5.10 2.97
N PRO A 530 -0.10 3.82 3.30
CA PRO A 530 -0.59 2.66 2.55
C PRO A 530 -2.10 2.61 2.39
N MET A 531 -2.85 2.88 3.44
CA MET A 531 -4.32 2.82 3.42
C MET A 531 -4.92 3.88 2.50
N LEU A 532 -4.37 5.10 2.55
CA LEU A 532 -4.82 6.17 1.68
C LEU A 532 -4.51 5.86 0.20
N ILE A 533 -3.28 5.47 -0.11
CA ILE A 533 -2.91 5.07 -1.47
C ILE A 533 -3.80 3.91 -1.95
N GLY A 534 -4.21 3.04 -1.03
CA GLY A 534 -5.13 1.93 -1.26
C GLY A 534 -6.52 2.35 -1.74
N THR A 535 -6.97 3.59 -1.48
CA THR A 535 -8.26 4.10 -2.00
C THR A 535 -8.23 4.26 -3.53
N GLY A 536 -7.07 4.57 -4.10
CA GLY A 536 -6.89 4.57 -5.55
C GLY A 536 -6.69 3.15 -6.07
N CYS A 537 -5.67 2.44 -5.57
CA CYS A 537 -5.40 1.06 -5.93
C CYS A 537 -4.71 0.31 -4.77
N GLY A 538 -5.16 -0.92 -4.49
CA GLY A 538 -4.61 -1.76 -3.42
C GLY A 538 -3.15 -2.15 -3.63
N VAL A 539 -2.69 -2.32 -4.88
CA VAL A 539 -1.31 -2.73 -5.20
C VAL A 539 -0.27 -1.71 -4.71
N PRO A 540 -0.31 -0.43 -5.13
CA PRO A 540 0.61 0.57 -4.61
C PRO A 540 0.41 0.84 -3.12
N GLY A 541 -0.82 0.73 -2.61
CA GLY A 541 -1.09 0.83 -1.19
C GLY A 541 -0.30 -0.20 -0.39
N ILE A 542 -0.34 -1.47 -0.78
CA ILE A 542 0.42 -2.55 -0.14
C ILE A 542 1.92 -2.31 -0.28
N MET A 543 2.40 -1.89 -1.46
CA MET A 543 3.82 -1.62 -1.69
C MET A 543 4.36 -0.46 -0.83
N ALA A 544 3.54 0.53 -0.55
CA ALA A 544 3.90 1.66 0.32
C ALA A 544 4.15 1.24 1.78
N SER A 545 3.67 0.07 2.20
CA SER A 545 3.94 -0.48 3.53
C SER A 545 5.42 -0.71 3.83
N ARG A 546 6.30 -0.69 2.83
CA ARG A 546 7.77 -0.75 3.00
C ARG A 546 8.34 0.38 3.83
N THR A 547 7.64 1.50 3.91
CA THR A 547 8.04 2.65 4.75
C THR A 547 7.85 2.38 6.24
N ILE A 548 7.19 1.27 6.60
CA ILE A 548 6.95 0.87 7.99
C ILE A 548 8.08 -0.06 8.42
N GLU A 549 8.88 0.38 9.36
CA GLU A 549 10.07 -0.33 9.85
C GLU A 549 9.69 -1.53 10.71
N ASN A 550 8.70 -1.37 11.59
CA ASN A 550 8.23 -2.47 12.44
C ASN A 550 7.49 -3.52 11.61
N GLU A 551 8.00 -4.74 11.59
CA GLU A 551 7.46 -5.84 10.78
C GLU A 551 6.03 -6.24 11.17
N ARG A 552 5.67 -6.15 12.46
CA ARG A 552 4.32 -6.43 12.95
C ARG A 552 3.31 -5.40 12.45
N ASP A 553 3.64 -4.11 12.59
CA ASP A 553 2.82 -3.01 12.11
C ASP A 553 2.69 -3.04 10.58
N ARG A 554 3.78 -3.37 9.88
CA ARG A 554 3.79 -3.55 8.42
C ARG A 554 2.85 -4.68 8.00
N ARG A 555 2.92 -5.86 8.64
CA ARG A 555 2.03 -6.98 8.36
C ARG A 555 0.56 -6.64 8.63
N MET A 556 0.27 -5.99 9.77
CA MET A 556 -1.10 -5.54 10.08
C MET A 556 -1.61 -4.56 9.02
N THR A 557 -0.78 -3.60 8.63
CA THR A 557 -1.13 -2.62 7.59
C THR A 557 -1.41 -3.29 6.24
N ILE A 558 -0.58 -4.24 5.81
CA ILE A 558 -0.80 -5.00 4.57
C ILE A 558 -2.15 -5.75 4.61
N MET A 559 -2.49 -6.34 5.75
CA MET A 559 -3.74 -7.10 5.93
C MET A 559 -5.00 -6.22 5.92
N THR A 560 -4.90 -4.96 6.29
CA THR A 560 -6.05 -4.07 6.46
C THR A 560 -6.19 -3.02 5.37
N THR A 561 -5.13 -2.73 4.61
CA THR A 561 -5.11 -1.69 3.57
C THR A 561 -6.18 -1.89 2.49
N THR A 562 -6.50 -3.12 2.14
CA THR A 562 -7.44 -3.44 1.05
C THR A 562 -8.92 -3.46 1.47
N PHE A 563 -9.23 -3.20 2.73
CA PHE A 563 -10.62 -3.07 3.18
C PHE A 563 -11.29 -1.79 2.68
N ILE A 564 -10.50 -0.76 2.43
CA ILE A 564 -11.04 0.47 1.84
C ILE A 564 -11.36 0.24 0.36
N PRO A 565 -12.45 0.81 -0.19
CA PRO A 565 -12.75 0.71 -1.62
C PRO A 565 -11.61 1.31 -2.46
N CYS A 566 -11.19 0.59 -3.49
CA CYS A 566 -10.29 1.11 -4.53
C CYS A 566 -11.09 1.47 -5.79
N GLY A 567 -10.48 2.15 -6.76
CA GLY A 567 -11.14 2.54 -8.01
C GLY A 567 -11.86 1.39 -8.72
N ALA A 568 -11.23 0.22 -8.82
CA ALA A 568 -11.80 -0.99 -9.40
C ALA A 568 -13.05 -1.56 -8.68
N LYS A 569 -13.37 -1.09 -7.48
CA LYS A 569 -14.59 -1.46 -6.74
C LYS A 569 -15.73 -0.48 -6.95
N VAL A 570 -15.46 0.72 -7.50
CA VAL A 570 -16.47 1.78 -7.63
C VAL A 570 -17.58 1.40 -8.60
N PRO A 571 -17.33 0.86 -9.81
CA PRO A 571 -18.39 0.43 -10.72
C PRO A 571 -19.31 -0.62 -10.10
N PHE A 572 -18.72 -1.61 -9.42
CA PHE A 572 -19.51 -2.62 -8.70
C PHE A 572 -20.37 -2.02 -7.58
N ILE A 573 -19.85 -1.05 -6.81
CA ILE A 573 -20.63 -0.35 -5.78
C ILE A 573 -21.76 0.46 -6.43
N GLY A 574 -21.49 1.10 -7.57
CA GLY A 574 -22.46 1.85 -8.37
C GLY A 574 -23.58 0.94 -8.87
N MET A 575 -23.24 -0.19 -9.49
CA MET A 575 -24.21 -1.17 -9.99
C MET A 575 -25.16 -1.66 -8.89
N ILE A 576 -24.65 -2.05 -7.73
CA ILE A 576 -25.48 -2.51 -6.61
C ILE A 576 -26.33 -1.35 -6.05
N ALA A 577 -25.79 -0.14 -5.96
CA ALA A 577 -26.52 1.03 -5.50
C ALA A 577 -27.63 1.42 -6.50
N GLY A 578 -27.37 1.36 -7.80
CA GLY A 578 -28.32 1.62 -8.87
C GLY A 578 -29.42 0.58 -8.93
N ALA A 579 -29.06 -0.68 -9.14
CA ALA A 579 -29.99 -1.77 -9.37
C ALA A 579 -30.93 -2.05 -8.17
N ILE A 580 -30.41 -1.98 -6.93
CA ILE A 580 -31.16 -2.44 -5.75
C ILE A 580 -31.67 -1.27 -4.91
N PHE A 581 -31.00 -0.11 -4.94
CA PHE A 581 -31.30 1.02 -4.07
C PHE A 581 -31.63 2.30 -4.83
N GLY A 582 -31.95 2.22 -6.13
CA GLY A 582 -32.42 3.34 -6.96
C GLY A 582 -31.37 4.49 -7.03
N GLY A 583 -30.09 4.16 -7.19
CA GLY A 583 -29.02 5.15 -7.32
C GLY A 583 -28.64 5.88 -6.01
N SER A 584 -28.97 5.31 -4.86
CA SER A 584 -28.75 5.97 -3.56
C SER A 584 -27.27 6.25 -3.25
N ALA A 585 -26.86 7.50 -3.28
CA ALA A 585 -25.52 7.95 -2.91
C ALA A 585 -25.12 7.56 -1.47
N TRP A 586 -26.10 7.33 -0.58
CA TRP A 586 -25.83 6.88 0.79
C TRP A 586 -25.29 5.45 0.84
N VAL A 587 -25.70 4.59 -0.06
CA VAL A 587 -25.20 3.20 -0.16
C VAL A 587 -23.73 3.22 -0.59
N ALA A 588 -23.41 3.96 -1.64
CA ALA A 588 -22.04 4.13 -2.11
C ALA A 588 -21.13 4.73 -1.02
N THR A 589 -21.60 5.80 -0.36
CA THR A 589 -20.86 6.44 0.73
C THR A 589 -20.66 5.48 1.92
N SER A 590 -21.67 4.67 2.27
CA SER A 590 -21.61 3.71 3.37
C SER A 590 -20.51 2.66 3.18
N ALA A 591 -20.20 2.27 1.94
CA ALA A 591 -19.14 1.33 1.62
C ALA A 591 -17.76 1.82 2.12
N TYR A 592 -17.47 3.12 1.97
CA TYR A 592 -16.24 3.71 2.51
C TYR A 592 -16.21 3.70 4.04
N PHE A 593 -17.33 4.01 4.69
CA PHE A 593 -17.41 3.96 6.16
C PHE A 593 -17.28 2.53 6.70
N VAL A 594 -17.87 1.54 6.02
CA VAL A 594 -17.69 0.11 6.34
C VAL A 594 -16.21 -0.29 6.21
N GLY A 595 -15.54 0.12 5.14
CA GLY A 595 -14.11 -0.13 4.96
C GLY A 595 -13.26 0.49 6.08
N MET A 596 -13.50 1.75 6.44
CA MET A 596 -12.81 2.42 7.54
C MET A 596 -13.06 1.74 8.89
N ALA A 597 -14.31 1.40 9.18
CA ALA A 597 -14.67 0.67 10.40
C ALA A 597 -13.98 -0.70 10.45
N ALA A 598 -13.93 -1.41 9.33
CA ALA A 598 -13.23 -2.69 9.21
C ALA A 598 -11.74 -2.57 9.53
N ILE A 599 -11.07 -1.51 9.05
CA ILE A 599 -9.66 -1.23 9.35
C ILE A 599 -9.47 -1.03 10.86
N ILE A 600 -10.27 -0.18 11.48
CA ILE A 600 -10.18 0.15 12.91
C ILE A 600 -10.43 -1.10 13.77
N VAL A 601 -11.52 -1.81 13.51
CA VAL A 601 -11.90 -3.02 14.25
C VAL A 601 -10.83 -4.09 14.10
N SER A 602 -10.36 -4.34 12.87
CA SER A 602 -9.29 -5.32 12.61
C SER A 602 -7.98 -4.92 13.26
N GLY A 603 -7.59 -3.65 13.21
CA GLY A 603 -6.37 -3.15 13.86
C GLY A 603 -6.39 -3.42 15.36
N ILE A 604 -7.48 -3.08 16.05
CA ILE A 604 -7.63 -3.32 17.48
C ILE A 604 -7.65 -4.83 17.79
N MET A 605 -8.38 -5.63 17.01
CA MET A 605 -8.47 -7.08 17.21
C MET A 605 -7.13 -7.77 17.02
N LEU A 606 -6.43 -7.49 15.92
CA LEU A 606 -5.13 -8.08 15.62
C LEU A 606 -4.10 -7.74 16.68
N LYS A 607 -4.04 -6.48 17.13
CA LYS A 607 -3.12 -6.04 18.19
C LYS A 607 -3.29 -6.83 19.50
N LYS A 608 -4.51 -7.28 19.82
CA LYS A 608 -4.78 -8.08 20.99
C LYS A 608 -4.48 -9.58 20.85
N THR A 609 -3.92 -9.95 19.70
CA THR A 609 -3.45 -11.33 19.47
C THR A 609 -1.97 -11.46 19.80
N LYS A 610 -1.53 -12.66 20.25
CA LYS A 610 -0.13 -12.93 20.57
C LYS A 610 0.83 -12.66 19.39
N MET A 611 0.35 -12.73 18.16
CA MET A 611 1.15 -12.56 16.95
C MET A 611 1.50 -11.10 16.64
N PHE A 612 0.64 -10.16 17.08
CA PHE A 612 0.75 -8.73 16.79
C PHE A 612 0.81 -7.86 18.05
N ALA A 613 0.85 -8.48 19.21
CA ALA A 613 0.98 -7.79 20.49
C ALA A 613 2.31 -7.03 20.59
N GLY A 614 2.31 -5.85 21.17
CA GLY A 614 3.47 -4.94 21.36
C GLY A 614 3.07 -3.49 21.13
N ASP A 615 3.80 -2.54 21.70
CA ASP A 615 3.55 -1.14 21.44
C ASP A 615 3.91 -0.77 20.00
N PRO A 616 3.13 0.11 19.34
CA PRO A 616 3.53 0.63 18.04
C PRO A 616 4.86 1.37 18.23
N ALA A 617 5.81 1.13 17.31
CA ALA A 617 7.10 1.79 17.33
C ALA A 617 6.92 3.30 17.47
N PRO A 618 7.66 3.97 18.37
CA PRO A 618 7.58 5.41 18.51
C PRO A 618 7.89 6.06 17.16
N PHE A 619 7.09 7.05 16.79
CA PHE A 619 7.28 7.78 15.54
C PHE A 619 8.50 8.70 15.66
N VAL A 620 9.68 8.11 15.50
CA VAL A 620 10.94 8.83 15.44
C VAL A 620 11.32 8.98 13.96
N MET A 621 10.74 9.98 13.29
CA MET A 621 11.08 10.28 11.91
C MET A 621 11.56 11.72 11.81
N GLU A 622 12.74 11.90 11.19
CA GLU A 622 13.18 13.24 10.79
C GLU A 622 12.16 13.81 9.79
N LEU A 623 11.76 15.03 10.00
CA LEU A 623 11.10 15.80 8.95
C LEU A 623 12.23 16.35 8.05
N PRO A 624 12.55 15.69 6.91
CA PRO A 624 13.62 16.17 6.04
C PRO A 624 13.26 17.57 5.55
N ALA A 625 14.24 18.46 5.37
CA ALA A 625 13.96 19.79 4.82
C ALA A 625 13.26 19.65 3.45
N TYR A 626 12.28 20.53 3.18
CA TYR A 626 11.65 20.54 1.85
C TYR A 626 12.68 20.84 0.77
N HIS A 627 12.67 20.04 -0.26
CA HIS A 627 13.48 20.26 -1.44
C HIS A 627 12.69 19.90 -2.72
N TRP A 628 13.00 20.58 -3.79
CA TRP A 628 12.43 20.24 -5.08
C TRP A 628 13.00 18.92 -5.55
N PRO A 629 12.15 17.94 -5.87
CA PRO A 629 12.62 16.66 -6.37
C PRO A 629 13.25 16.81 -7.75
N THR A 630 14.32 16.08 -8.00
CA THR A 630 14.91 16.04 -9.33
C THR A 630 14.02 15.22 -10.26
N LEU A 631 13.69 15.76 -11.42
CA LEU A 631 12.82 15.11 -12.41
C LEU A 631 13.28 13.67 -12.73
N LYS A 632 14.59 13.47 -12.88
CA LYS A 632 15.17 12.14 -13.13
C LYS A 632 14.83 11.12 -12.05
N ASN A 633 14.89 11.50 -10.77
CA ASN A 633 14.57 10.58 -9.66
C ASN A 633 13.08 10.28 -9.60
N VAL A 634 12.24 11.27 -9.84
CA VAL A 634 10.78 11.10 -9.87
C VAL A 634 10.37 10.15 -11.00
N LEU A 635 10.83 10.40 -12.23
CA LEU A 635 10.54 9.56 -13.38
C LEU A 635 11.08 8.13 -13.22
N ARG A 636 12.26 8.00 -12.63
CA ARG A 636 12.82 6.68 -12.33
C ARG A 636 11.98 5.93 -11.31
N SER A 637 11.58 6.58 -10.21
CA SER A 637 10.71 5.98 -9.19
C SER A 637 9.34 5.59 -9.75
N MET A 638 8.73 6.44 -10.58
CA MET A 638 7.50 6.15 -11.30
C MET A 638 7.66 4.90 -12.18
N TRP A 639 8.71 4.87 -13.03
CA TRP A 639 8.93 3.76 -13.95
C TRP A 639 9.26 2.45 -13.26
N GLU A 640 10.09 2.44 -12.21
CA GLU A 640 10.41 1.23 -11.43
C GLU A 640 9.16 0.61 -10.80
N ARG A 641 8.24 1.46 -10.28
CA ARG A 641 6.96 1.01 -9.73
C ARG A 641 6.02 0.51 -10.83
N GLY A 642 5.88 1.25 -11.92
CA GLY A 642 5.04 0.88 -13.07
C GLY A 642 5.52 -0.41 -13.74
N TRP A 643 6.82 -0.53 -14.02
CA TRP A 643 7.39 -1.75 -14.61
C TRP A 643 7.25 -2.98 -13.71
N SER A 644 7.40 -2.79 -12.41
CA SER A 644 7.14 -3.87 -11.45
C SER A 644 5.68 -4.33 -11.45
N PHE A 645 4.74 -3.43 -11.71
CA PHE A 645 3.32 -3.76 -11.88
C PHE A 645 3.11 -4.51 -13.19
N ILE A 646 3.51 -3.97 -14.33
CA ILE A 646 3.35 -4.58 -15.67
C ILE A 646 3.91 -6.00 -15.70
N LYS A 647 5.14 -6.19 -15.23
CA LYS A 647 5.79 -7.52 -15.27
C LYS A 647 5.03 -8.58 -14.48
N LYS A 648 4.39 -8.22 -13.38
CA LYS A 648 3.69 -9.17 -12.52
C LYS A 648 2.24 -9.36 -12.92
N ALA A 649 1.57 -8.27 -13.27
CA ALA A 649 0.22 -8.31 -13.77
C ALA A 649 0.15 -9.12 -15.06
N GLY A 650 1.05 -8.88 -16.01
CA GLY A 650 1.12 -9.58 -17.29
C GLY A 650 1.38 -11.10 -17.22
N THR A 651 1.85 -11.64 -16.09
CA THR A 651 2.05 -13.10 -15.98
C THR A 651 0.91 -13.79 -15.22
N ILE A 652 0.58 -13.31 -14.03
CA ILE A 652 -0.43 -13.95 -13.16
C ILE A 652 -1.83 -13.72 -13.71
N ILE A 653 -2.12 -12.49 -14.13
CA ILE A 653 -3.47 -12.14 -14.62
C ILE A 653 -3.71 -12.81 -15.96
N LEU A 654 -2.74 -12.82 -16.89
CA LEU A 654 -2.88 -13.53 -18.17
C LEU A 654 -3.23 -15.02 -17.97
N LEU A 655 -2.52 -15.72 -17.09
CA LEU A 655 -2.86 -17.11 -16.80
C LEU A 655 -4.25 -17.26 -16.18
N SER A 656 -4.63 -16.30 -15.35
CA SER A 656 -5.96 -16.31 -14.71
C SER A 656 -7.09 -16.01 -15.69
N THR A 657 -6.89 -15.08 -16.63
CA THR A 657 -7.91 -14.75 -17.65
C THR A 657 -8.09 -15.89 -18.63
N ILE A 658 -7.02 -16.53 -19.07
CA ILE A 658 -7.11 -17.75 -19.89
C ILE A 658 -7.87 -18.86 -19.15
N PHE A 659 -7.59 -19.04 -17.86
CA PHE A 659 -8.30 -20.04 -17.05
C PHE A 659 -9.78 -19.70 -16.89
N VAL A 660 -10.10 -18.43 -16.62
CA VAL A 660 -11.49 -17.95 -16.50
C VAL A 660 -12.22 -18.10 -17.84
N TRP A 661 -11.64 -17.67 -18.95
CA TRP A 661 -12.20 -17.82 -20.28
C TRP A 661 -12.50 -19.30 -20.57
N PHE A 662 -11.53 -20.19 -20.39
CA PHE A 662 -11.73 -21.63 -20.61
C PHE A 662 -12.86 -22.20 -19.76
N THR A 663 -12.94 -21.84 -18.49
CA THR A 663 -13.98 -22.35 -17.58
C THR A 663 -15.35 -21.73 -17.80
N THR A 664 -15.43 -20.56 -18.45
CA THR A 664 -16.70 -19.90 -18.82
C THR A 664 -17.27 -20.47 -20.09
N TYR A 665 -16.45 -20.61 -21.13
CA TYR A 665 -16.92 -21.02 -22.45
C TYR A 665 -16.82 -22.52 -22.73
N PHE A 666 -16.40 -23.35 -21.79
CA PHE A 666 -16.38 -24.82 -21.94
C PHE A 666 -17.25 -25.49 -20.87
N GLY A 667 -18.00 -26.46 -21.29
CA GLY A 667 -18.90 -27.22 -20.43
C GLY A 667 -19.32 -28.54 -21.02
N VAL A 668 -20.25 -29.21 -20.35
CA VAL A 668 -20.80 -30.50 -20.77
C VAL A 668 -22.27 -30.33 -21.07
N VAL A 669 -22.63 -30.42 -22.36
CA VAL A 669 -24.03 -30.38 -22.84
C VAL A 669 -24.29 -31.70 -23.59
N ASP A 670 -25.39 -32.35 -23.27
CA ASP A 670 -25.80 -33.63 -23.84
C ASP A 670 -24.77 -34.75 -23.74
N GLY A 671 -23.96 -34.73 -22.67
CA GLY A 671 -22.90 -35.72 -22.44
C GLY A 671 -21.62 -35.51 -23.27
N SER A 672 -21.53 -34.45 -24.08
CA SER A 672 -20.35 -34.07 -24.85
C SER A 672 -19.70 -32.82 -24.25
N PHE A 673 -18.37 -32.85 -24.09
CA PHE A 673 -17.59 -31.69 -23.69
C PHE A 673 -17.27 -30.84 -24.92
N ARG A 674 -17.80 -29.61 -24.96
CA ARG A 674 -17.62 -28.69 -26.09
C ARG A 674 -17.55 -27.21 -25.63
N MET A 675 -17.24 -26.36 -26.55
CA MET A 675 -17.44 -24.90 -26.40
C MET A 675 -18.93 -24.60 -26.39
N LEU A 676 -19.34 -23.75 -25.49
CA LEU A 676 -20.72 -23.32 -25.25
C LEU A 676 -21.00 -22.05 -26.02
N SER A 677 -22.26 -21.90 -26.49
CA SER A 677 -22.81 -20.62 -26.90
C SER A 677 -23.21 -19.80 -25.68
N GLU A 678 -23.47 -18.51 -25.87
CA GLU A 678 -23.86 -17.60 -24.78
C GLU A 678 -25.12 -18.10 -24.04
N ASP A 679 -26.08 -18.68 -24.73
CA ASP A 679 -27.29 -19.25 -24.13
C ASP A 679 -27.07 -20.51 -23.28
N GLU A 680 -25.93 -21.14 -23.42
CA GLU A 680 -25.57 -22.40 -22.73
C GLU A 680 -24.63 -22.22 -21.54
N ILE A 681 -24.31 -20.97 -21.14
CA ILE A 681 -23.35 -20.65 -20.06
C ILE A 681 -23.72 -21.31 -18.72
N ASP A 682 -25.00 -21.59 -18.50
CA ASP A 682 -25.51 -22.33 -17.35
C ASP A 682 -24.93 -23.78 -17.24
N SER A 683 -24.44 -24.32 -18.33
CA SER A 683 -23.78 -25.64 -18.41
C SER A 683 -22.27 -25.56 -18.33
N SER A 684 -21.70 -24.37 -18.06
CA SER A 684 -20.27 -24.14 -18.00
C SER A 684 -19.60 -24.79 -16.77
N ILE A 685 -18.28 -24.94 -16.84
CA ILE A 685 -17.49 -25.39 -15.68
C ILE A 685 -17.67 -24.42 -14.51
N TRP A 686 -17.80 -23.12 -14.79
CA TRP A 686 -18.06 -22.10 -13.76
C TRP A 686 -19.42 -22.29 -13.09
N ALA A 687 -20.47 -22.61 -13.85
CA ALA A 687 -21.79 -22.90 -13.28
C ALA A 687 -21.74 -24.14 -12.36
N ALA A 688 -21.00 -25.17 -12.75
CA ALA A 688 -20.80 -26.35 -11.91
C ALA A 688 -20.03 -26.04 -10.63
N ILE A 689 -18.95 -25.25 -10.73
CA ILE A 689 -18.16 -24.80 -9.55
C ILE A 689 -19.02 -23.90 -8.66
N GLY A 690 -19.73 -22.93 -9.24
CA GLY A 690 -20.60 -22.01 -8.53
C GLY A 690 -21.68 -22.75 -7.75
N SER A 691 -22.36 -23.71 -8.41
CA SER A 691 -23.37 -24.55 -7.79
C SER A 691 -22.84 -25.41 -6.63
N ALA A 692 -21.58 -25.88 -6.75
CA ALA A 692 -20.94 -26.65 -5.70
C ALA A 692 -20.62 -25.84 -4.43
N ILE A 693 -20.42 -24.53 -4.54
CA ILE A 693 -20.00 -23.66 -3.43
C ILE A 693 -21.06 -22.63 -3.00
N CYS A 694 -22.09 -22.37 -3.78
CA CYS A 694 -23.09 -21.32 -3.52
C CYS A 694 -23.80 -21.52 -2.15
N TRP A 695 -23.92 -22.76 -1.66
CA TRP A 695 -24.51 -23.05 -0.36
C TRP A 695 -23.75 -22.39 0.81
N ILE A 696 -22.45 -22.08 0.65
CA ILE A 696 -21.63 -21.37 1.65
C ILE A 696 -22.17 -19.95 1.87
N PHE A 697 -22.71 -19.35 0.82
CA PHE A 697 -23.20 -17.97 0.84
C PHE A 697 -24.68 -17.84 1.20
N LYS A 698 -25.45 -18.95 1.27
CA LYS A 698 -26.86 -18.95 1.73
C LYS A 698 -27.05 -18.22 3.07
N PRO A 699 -26.19 -18.41 4.12
CA PRO A 699 -26.33 -17.67 5.36
C PRO A 699 -26.16 -16.17 5.23
N LEU A 700 -25.55 -15.70 4.15
CA LEU A 700 -25.33 -14.28 3.84
C LEU A 700 -26.50 -13.67 3.04
N GLY A 701 -27.49 -14.49 2.64
CA GLY A 701 -28.68 -14.06 1.92
C GLY A 701 -28.61 -14.12 0.40
N TRP A 702 -27.48 -14.60 -0.18
CA TRP A 702 -27.29 -14.72 -1.62
C TRP A 702 -26.59 -16.05 -1.96
N GLY A 703 -27.40 -17.09 -2.03
CA GLY A 703 -26.93 -18.47 -2.23
C GLY A 703 -27.10 -18.95 -3.67
N GLU A 704 -27.09 -18.07 -4.65
CA GLU A 704 -27.17 -18.40 -6.07
C GLU A 704 -25.79 -18.62 -6.66
N TRP A 705 -25.72 -19.49 -7.67
CA TRP A 705 -24.41 -19.84 -8.25
C TRP A 705 -23.80 -18.66 -9.02
N GLN A 706 -24.62 -17.84 -9.67
CA GLN A 706 -24.18 -16.65 -10.40
C GLN A 706 -23.47 -15.64 -9.48
N ALA A 707 -24.06 -15.32 -8.34
CA ALA A 707 -23.45 -14.44 -7.35
C ALA A 707 -22.15 -15.03 -6.76
N ALA A 708 -22.10 -16.35 -6.56
CA ALA A 708 -20.91 -17.03 -6.11
C ALA A 708 -19.78 -16.94 -7.15
N VAL A 709 -20.08 -17.16 -8.43
CA VAL A 709 -19.15 -17.02 -9.56
C VAL A 709 -18.65 -15.59 -9.66
N ALA A 710 -19.55 -14.58 -9.66
CA ALA A 710 -19.16 -13.17 -9.69
C ALA A 710 -18.20 -12.78 -8.55
N SER A 711 -18.40 -13.33 -7.35
CA SER A 711 -17.47 -13.11 -6.23
C SER A 711 -16.09 -13.73 -6.46
N ILE A 712 -16.01 -14.86 -7.17
CA ILE A 712 -14.74 -15.54 -7.48
C ILE A 712 -14.02 -14.84 -8.63
N THR A 713 -14.74 -14.48 -9.71
CA THR A 713 -14.15 -13.72 -10.83
C THR A 713 -13.62 -12.37 -10.35
N GLY A 714 -14.28 -11.75 -9.36
CA GLY A 714 -13.80 -10.57 -8.65
C GLY A 714 -12.49 -10.76 -7.87
N LEU A 715 -11.96 -11.97 -7.71
CA LEU A 715 -10.60 -12.20 -7.23
C LEU A 715 -9.56 -12.03 -8.34
N VAL A 716 -9.92 -12.22 -9.59
CA VAL A 716 -9.04 -11.95 -10.73
C VAL A 716 -8.84 -10.44 -10.85
N ALA A 717 -9.95 -9.73 -11.04
CA ALA A 717 -10.00 -8.28 -11.03
C ALA A 717 -11.37 -7.85 -10.49
N LYS A 718 -11.44 -6.76 -9.70
CA LYS A 718 -12.69 -6.40 -9.01
C LYS A 718 -13.76 -5.82 -9.95
N GLU A 719 -13.35 -5.22 -11.04
CA GLU A 719 -14.21 -4.79 -12.14
C GLU A 719 -14.92 -5.96 -12.82
N ASN A 720 -14.32 -7.13 -12.89
CA ASN A 720 -14.92 -8.32 -13.49
C ASN A 720 -16.22 -8.77 -12.79
N ILE A 721 -16.50 -8.27 -11.57
CA ILE A 721 -17.79 -8.53 -10.92
C ILE A 721 -18.92 -7.96 -11.77
N VAL A 722 -18.78 -6.72 -12.27
CA VAL A 722 -19.80 -6.05 -13.10
C VAL A 722 -20.00 -6.81 -14.40
N GLY A 723 -18.94 -7.07 -15.15
CA GLY A 723 -19.01 -7.81 -16.41
C GLY A 723 -19.58 -9.22 -16.23
N THR A 724 -19.18 -9.96 -15.18
CA THR A 724 -19.74 -11.29 -14.89
C THR A 724 -21.22 -11.20 -14.53
N MET A 725 -21.64 -10.19 -13.77
CA MET A 725 -23.05 -10.00 -13.44
C MET A 725 -23.85 -9.55 -14.66
N GLY A 726 -23.29 -8.73 -15.54
CA GLY A 726 -23.87 -8.38 -16.82
C GLY A 726 -24.17 -9.61 -17.66
N ILE A 727 -23.20 -10.49 -17.87
CA ILE A 727 -23.36 -11.72 -18.65
C ILE A 727 -24.35 -12.68 -17.98
N LEU A 728 -24.28 -12.89 -16.68
CA LEU A 728 -25.05 -13.93 -15.98
C LEU A 728 -26.48 -13.50 -15.60
N TYR A 729 -26.78 -12.21 -15.57
CA TYR A 729 -28.12 -11.68 -15.22
C TYR A 729 -28.70 -10.80 -16.32
N GLY A 730 -27.95 -10.45 -17.37
CA GLY A 730 -28.42 -9.63 -18.48
C GLY A 730 -29.45 -10.34 -19.33
N GLY A 731 -29.15 -11.52 -19.86
CA GLY A 731 -30.03 -12.30 -20.72
C GLY A 731 -30.62 -11.44 -21.87
N GLU A 732 -31.95 -11.62 -22.16
CA GLU A 732 -32.66 -10.78 -23.12
C GLU A 732 -33.21 -9.48 -22.49
N GLY A 733 -32.71 -9.02 -21.32
CA GLY A 733 -33.33 -7.91 -20.58
C GLY A 733 -32.35 -7.09 -19.74
N ASN A 734 -32.88 -5.99 -19.22
CA ASN A 734 -32.17 -5.06 -18.35
C ASN A 734 -31.59 -5.73 -17.10
N VAL A 735 -30.27 -5.73 -16.96
CA VAL A 735 -29.52 -6.30 -15.83
C VAL A 735 -30.01 -5.75 -14.49
N TYR A 736 -30.26 -4.44 -14.39
CA TYR A 736 -30.75 -3.78 -13.18
C TYR A 736 -32.12 -4.32 -12.73
N ALA A 737 -33.03 -4.50 -13.67
CA ALA A 737 -34.34 -5.05 -13.39
C ALA A 737 -34.27 -6.51 -12.92
N THR A 738 -33.37 -7.29 -13.48
CA THR A 738 -33.13 -8.68 -13.08
C THR A 738 -32.50 -8.75 -11.69
N LEU A 739 -31.48 -7.94 -11.40
CA LEU A 739 -30.84 -7.86 -10.10
C LEU A 739 -31.80 -7.41 -9.00
N ALA A 740 -32.68 -6.44 -9.29
CA ALA A 740 -33.73 -5.99 -8.37
C ALA A 740 -34.75 -7.09 -8.02
N LYS A 741 -34.98 -8.06 -8.92
CA LYS A 741 -35.85 -9.23 -8.66
C LYS A 741 -35.16 -10.32 -7.85
N VAL A 742 -33.87 -10.54 -8.09
CA VAL A 742 -33.08 -11.61 -7.45
C VAL A 742 -32.58 -11.18 -6.06
N PHE A 743 -32.09 -9.96 -5.92
CA PHE A 743 -31.55 -9.46 -4.66
C PHE A 743 -32.57 -8.62 -3.91
N THR A 744 -32.75 -8.91 -2.63
CA THR A 744 -33.42 -8.00 -1.71
C THR A 744 -32.42 -6.92 -1.27
N GLY A 745 -32.88 -5.76 -0.78
CA GLY A 745 -31.98 -4.72 -0.27
C GLY A 745 -30.96 -5.22 0.77
N LEU A 746 -31.36 -6.18 1.63
CA LEU A 746 -30.46 -6.78 2.62
C LEU A 746 -29.47 -7.75 2.00
N SER A 747 -29.88 -8.59 1.07
CA SER A 747 -28.98 -9.55 0.40
C SER A 747 -28.00 -8.83 -0.51
N GLY A 748 -28.46 -7.81 -1.25
CA GLY A 748 -27.58 -6.98 -2.09
C GLY A 748 -26.56 -6.20 -1.27
N TYR A 749 -26.95 -5.60 -0.14
CA TYR A 749 -26.00 -4.91 0.73
C TYR A 749 -25.00 -5.88 1.39
N SER A 750 -25.45 -7.08 1.76
CA SER A 750 -24.58 -8.15 2.28
C SER A 750 -23.56 -8.61 1.23
N PHE A 751 -24.00 -8.76 -0.04
CA PHE A 751 -23.14 -9.08 -1.18
C PHE A 751 -22.10 -7.98 -1.42
N LEU A 752 -22.51 -6.70 -1.38
CA LEU A 752 -21.62 -5.55 -1.46
C LEU A 752 -20.56 -5.58 -0.36
N VAL A 753 -20.96 -5.76 0.90
CA VAL A 753 -20.02 -5.77 2.04
C VAL A 753 -19.03 -6.94 1.96
N PHE A 754 -19.48 -8.11 1.52
CA PHE A 754 -18.59 -9.26 1.33
C PHE A 754 -17.52 -8.96 0.29
N ASN A 755 -17.91 -8.52 -0.92
CA ASN A 755 -16.99 -8.26 -2.02
C ASN A 755 -16.10 -7.04 -1.77
N LEU A 756 -16.55 -6.12 -0.92
CA LEU A 756 -15.74 -4.99 -0.44
C LEU A 756 -14.58 -5.45 0.45
N LEU A 757 -14.85 -6.34 1.42
CA LEU A 757 -13.91 -6.70 2.49
C LEU A 757 -13.14 -8.00 2.24
N CYS A 758 -13.59 -8.88 1.32
CA CYS A 758 -12.92 -10.14 1.02
C CYS A 758 -11.52 -9.94 0.43
N ALA A 759 -10.81 -11.04 0.19
CA ALA A 759 -9.50 -11.01 -0.42
C ALA A 759 -9.49 -10.12 -1.67
N PRO A 760 -8.44 -9.30 -1.87
CA PRO A 760 -8.36 -8.39 -3.01
C PRO A 760 -8.05 -9.14 -4.31
N CYS A 761 -7.96 -8.42 -5.43
CA CYS A 761 -7.62 -8.97 -6.73
C CYS A 761 -6.22 -9.65 -6.74
N PHE A 762 -5.98 -10.54 -7.69
CA PHE A 762 -4.74 -11.30 -7.78
C PHE A 762 -3.49 -10.42 -7.88
N ALA A 763 -3.58 -9.25 -8.51
CA ALA A 763 -2.50 -8.28 -8.53
C ALA A 763 -2.11 -7.82 -7.11
N ALA A 764 -3.10 -7.52 -6.29
CA ALA A 764 -2.90 -7.13 -4.89
C ALA A 764 -2.44 -8.32 -4.02
N ILE A 765 -2.96 -9.54 -4.26
CA ILE A 765 -2.46 -10.77 -3.61
C ILE A 765 -0.98 -10.99 -3.95
N GLY A 766 -0.59 -10.75 -5.19
CA GLY A 766 0.82 -10.77 -5.62
C GLY A 766 1.69 -9.75 -4.87
N ALA A 767 1.16 -8.55 -4.63
CA ALA A 767 1.83 -7.54 -3.81
C ALA A 767 1.91 -7.98 -2.34
N ILE A 768 0.84 -8.53 -1.75
CA ILE A 768 0.83 -9.11 -0.39
C ILE A 768 1.93 -10.17 -0.26
N LYS A 769 1.99 -11.13 -1.19
CA LYS A 769 3.01 -12.19 -1.21
C LYS A 769 4.43 -11.64 -1.20
N ARG A 770 4.67 -10.58 -1.96
CA ARG A 770 5.98 -9.95 -2.05
C ARG A 770 6.36 -9.20 -0.77
N GLU A 771 5.43 -8.40 -0.25
CA GLU A 771 5.73 -7.55 0.91
C GLU A 771 5.73 -8.34 2.23
N MET A 772 4.96 -9.45 2.31
CA MET A 772 5.00 -10.39 3.44
C MET A 772 6.26 -11.27 3.45
N ASN A 773 6.88 -11.48 2.28
CA ASN A 773 8.05 -12.35 2.05
C ASN A 773 7.93 -13.74 2.74
N SER A 774 6.72 -14.25 2.90
CA SER A 774 6.41 -15.51 3.56
C SER A 774 5.09 -16.07 3.05
N ALA A 775 5.11 -17.29 2.54
CA ALA A 775 3.89 -17.98 2.09
C ALA A 775 2.87 -18.15 3.22
N LYS A 776 3.34 -18.47 4.44
CA LYS A 776 2.49 -18.62 5.64
C LYS A 776 1.72 -17.33 5.95
N TRP A 777 2.39 -16.20 5.94
CA TRP A 777 1.76 -14.91 6.22
C TRP A 777 0.85 -14.44 5.08
N THR A 778 1.19 -14.78 3.85
CA THR A 778 0.33 -14.49 2.69
C THR A 778 -1.01 -15.21 2.79
N TRP A 779 -0.99 -16.53 3.01
CA TRP A 779 -2.21 -17.30 3.16
C TRP A 779 -3.01 -16.90 4.41
N PHE A 780 -2.33 -16.55 5.48
CA PHE A 780 -2.98 -16.02 6.68
C PHE A 780 -3.70 -14.71 6.39
N ALA A 781 -3.08 -13.78 5.64
CA ALA A 781 -3.69 -12.51 5.26
C ALA A 781 -4.95 -12.70 4.41
N ILE A 782 -4.86 -13.53 3.36
CA ILE A 782 -5.99 -13.85 2.47
C ILE A 782 -7.13 -14.53 3.25
N GLY A 783 -6.80 -15.52 4.05
CA GLY A 783 -7.78 -16.23 4.89
C GLY A 783 -8.44 -15.31 5.91
N TYR A 784 -7.68 -14.43 6.55
CA TYR A 784 -8.20 -13.46 7.50
C TYR A 784 -9.18 -12.48 6.83
N GLN A 785 -8.79 -11.90 5.69
CA GLN A 785 -9.63 -10.94 4.96
C GLN A 785 -10.96 -11.59 4.53
N THR A 786 -10.90 -12.79 3.95
CA THR A 786 -12.10 -13.52 3.50
C THR A 786 -12.99 -13.90 4.67
N LEU A 787 -12.42 -14.42 5.76
CA LEU A 787 -13.18 -14.80 6.95
C LEU A 787 -13.82 -13.58 7.64
N PHE A 788 -13.08 -12.47 7.71
CA PHE A 788 -13.59 -11.23 8.29
C PHE A 788 -14.73 -10.65 7.43
N ALA A 789 -14.59 -10.66 6.10
CA ALA A 789 -15.66 -10.25 5.18
C ALA A 789 -16.91 -11.10 5.36
N TYR A 790 -16.75 -12.43 5.45
CA TYR A 790 -17.85 -13.35 5.69
C TYR A 790 -18.55 -13.06 7.02
N ALA A 791 -17.77 -12.84 8.09
CA ALA A 791 -18.31 -12.53 9.42
C ALA A 791 -19.12 -11.23 9.44
N VAL A 792 -18.62 -10.16 8.81
CA VAL A 792 -19.33 -8.88 8.74
C VAL A 792 -20.57 -8.98 7.87
N SER A 793 -20.48 -9.61 6.69
CA SER A 793 -21.61 -9.82 5.79
C SER A 793 -22.71 -10.67 6.44
N LEU A 794 -22.34 -11.73 7.17
CA LEU A 794 -23.25 -12.54 7.96
C LEU A 794 -24.02 -11.69 9.00
N MET A 795 -23.31 -10.85 9.74
CA MET A 795 -23.94 -9.96 10.73
C MET A 795 -24.92 -9.00 10.05
N VAL A 796 -24.52 -8.38 8.93
CA VAL A 796 -25.38 -7.46 8.18
C VAL A 796 -26.67 -8.14 7.77
N TYR A 797 -26.60 -9.30 7.12
CA TYR A 797 -27.78 -10.01 6.65
C TYR A 797 -28.64 -10.54 7.79
N GLN A 798 -28.09 -11.25 8.76
CA GLN A 798 -28.86 -11.92 9.80
C GLN A 798 -29.51 -10.94 10.78
N PHE A 799 -28.83 -9.85 11.15
CA PHE A 799 -29.44 -8.80 11.96
C PHE A 799 -30.49 -8.03 11.18
N GLY A 800 -30.19 -7.68 9.91
CA GLY A 800 -31.18 -7.04 9.05
C GLY A 800 -32.44 -7.88 8.87
N SER A 801 -32.31 -9.19 8.60
CA SER A 801 -33.42 -10.14 8.52
C SER A 801 -34.23 -10.22 9.81
N ALA A 802 -33.56 -10.22 10.96
CA ALA A 802 -34.22 -10.23 12.26
C ALA A 802 -35.06 -8.96 12.49
N PHE A 803 -34.61 -7.78 12.03
CA PHE A 803 -35.36 -6.53 12.11
C PHE A 803 -36.55 -6.49 11.13
N THR A 804 -36.46 -7.18 9.99
CA THR A 804 -37.57 -7.25 9.01
C THR A 804 -38.54 -8.38 9.27
N GLY A 805 -38.35 -9.16 10.35
CA GLY A 805 -39.28 -10.23 10.78
C GLY A 805 -39.01 -11.62 10.13
N ASN A 806 -38.04 -11.74 9.25
CA ASN A 806 -37.61 -13.00 8.64
C ASN A 806 -36.45 -13.61 9.40
N VAL A 807 -36.72 -14.35 10.49
CA VAL A 807 -35.70 -14.85 11.38
C VAL A 807 -35.21 -16.24 10.98
N HIS A 808 -33.96 -16.35 10.55
CA HIS A 808 -33.25 -17.61 10.45
C HIS A 808 -32.50 -17.92 11.75
N VAL A 809 -33.12 -18.70 12.66
CA VAL A 809 -32.62 -18.92 14.04
C VAL A 809 -31.16 -19.35 14.07
N VAL A 810 -30.73 -20.30 13.23
CA VAL A 810 -29.34 -20.78 13.20
C VAL A 810 -28.36 -19.69 12.75
N GLY A 811 -28.73 -18.96 11.70
CA GLY A 811 -27.92 -17.85 11.18
C GLY A 811 -27.81 -16.69 12.20
N LEU A 812 -28.93 -16.36 12.85
CA LEU A 812 -28.94 -15.31 13.90
C LEU A 812 -28.08 -15.69 15.10
N ILE A 813 -28.11 -16.94 15.56
CA ILE A 813 -27.23 -17.43 16.64
C ILE A 813 -25.76 -17.31 16.20
N ALA A 814 -25.43 -17.70 14.99
CA ALA A 814 -24.08 -17.57 14.46
C ALA A 814 -23.63 -16.09 14.41
N ALA A 815 -24.48 -15.17 13.93
CA ALA A 815 -24.20 -13.73 13.91
C ALA A 815 -23.99 -13.15 15.32
N ILE A 816 -24.81 -13.57 16.30
CA ILE A 816 -24.66 -13.16 17.70
C ILE A 816 -23.33 -13.68 18.28
N LEU A 817 -22.93 -14.92 18.00
CA LEU A 817 -21.65 -15.48 18.44
C LEU A 817 -20.47 -14.73 17.84
N VAL A 818 -20.55 -14.41 16.54
CA VAL A 818 -19.53 -13.59 15.87
C VAL A 818 -19.43 -12.20 16.48
N LEU A 819 -20.57 -11.52 16.69
CA LEU A 819 -20.62 -10.22 17.35
C LEU A 819 -20.04 -10.28 18.77
N ALA A 820 -20.44 -11.28 19.55
CA ALA A 820 -19.93 -11.51 20.90
C ALA A 820 -18.41 -11.73 20.89
N LEU A 821 -17.87 -12.48 19.93
CA LEU A 821 -16.44 -12.67 19.75
C LEU A 821 -15.72 -11.37 19.44
N ILE A 822 -16.25 -10.57 18.51
CA ILE A 822 -15.70 -9.25 18.15
C ILE A 822 -15.72 -8.32 19.37
N VAL A 823 -16.85 -8.22 20.08
CA VAL A 823 -16.99 -7.41 21.29
C VAL A 823 -16.06 -7.88 22.40
N TYR A 824 -15.95 -9.19 22.60
CA TYR A 824 -14.98 -9.77 23.54
C TYR A 824 -13.55 -9.37 23.18
N MET A 825 -13.17 -9.49 21.93
CA MET A 825 -11.84 -9.09 21.45
C MET A 825 -11.60 -7.58 21.59
N LEU A 826 -12.62 -6.73 21.35
CA LEU A 826 -12.49 -5.27 21.42
C LEU A 826 -12.41 -4.74 22.86
N PHE A 827 -13.22 -5.29 23.78
CA PHE A 827 -13.39 -4.67 25.10
C PHE A 827 -12.85 -5.51 26.27
N PHE A 828 -13.00 -6.81 26.22
CA PHE A 828 -12.72 -7.71 27.36
C PHE A 828 -11.35 -8.35 27.33
N LYS A 829 -10.82 -8.66 26.15
CA LYS A 829 -9.49 -9.24 26.03
C LYS A 829 -8.44 -8.17 26.38
N LYS A 830 -7.83 -8.32 27.58
CA LYS A 830 -6.73 -7.45 27.98
C LYS A 830 -5.50 -7.76 27.11
N TYR A 831 -4.85 -6.71 26.68
CA TYR A 831 -3.56 -6.75 26.03
C TYR A 831 -2.50 -7.24 27.02
N LYS A 832 -1.76 -8.30 26.68
CA LYS A 832 -0.51 -8.65 27.38
C LYS A 832 0.61 -8.16 26.49
N GLU A 833 1.33 -7.17 26.96
CA GLU A 833 2.55 -6.73 26.32
C GLU A 833 3.49 -7.93 26.14
N SER A 834 3.91 -8.17 24.91
CA SER A 834 5.07 -8.96 24.60
C SER A 834 6.05 -8.01 23.95
N THR A 835 6.89 -7.40 24.74
CA THR A 835 8.00 -6.54 24.34
C THR A 835 9.11 -7.28 23.61
N VAL A 836 9.03 -8.58 23.48
CA VAL A 836 10.09 -9.42 22.91
C VAL A 836 9.79 -9.78 21.47
N LEU A 837 10.61 -9.32 20.55
CA LEU A 837 10.80 -9.95 19.24
C LEU A 837 11.24 -11.41 19.50
N THR A 838 10.33 -12.36 19.26
CA THR A 838 10.51 -13.79 19.62
C THR A 838 11.48 -14.53 18.70
N GLU A 839 12.21 -13.87 17.82
CA GLU A 839 13.31 -14.48 17.09
C GLU A 839 14.61 -14.28 17.89
N LYS A 840 15.05 -15.34 18.54
CA LYS A 840 16.38 -15.42 19.15
C LYS A 840 17.41 -15.28 18.03
N VAL A 841 17.92 -14.10 17.84
CA VAL A 841 19.10 -13.87 16.99
C VAL A 841 20.28 -14.52 17.74
N ARG A 842 20.64 -15.74 17.36
CA ARG A 842 21.87 -16.36 17.85
C ARG A 842 23.02 -15.76 17.08
N VAL A 843 23.67 -14.78 17.65
CA VAL A 843 25.00 -14.36 17.22
C VAL A 843 25.97 -15.47 17.66
N LYS A 844 26.59 -16.16 16.69
CA LYS A 844 27.69 -17.08 16.93
C LYS A 844 29.02 -16.35 16.91
#